data_a433a9f5973d3d3245ead487345bef7c
#
_entry.id   a433a9f5973d3d3245ead487345bef7c
#
_cell.length_a   1.000
_cell.length_b   1.000
_cell.length_c   1.000
_cell.angle_alpha   90.00
_cell.angle_beta   90.00
_cell.angle_gamma   90.00
#
_symmetry.space_group_name_H-M   'P 1'
#
loop_
_entity.id
_entity.type
_entity.pdbx_description
1 polymer ?
#
loop_
_entity_poly.entity_id
_entity_poly.type
_entity_poly.pdbx_seq_one_letter_code
_entity_poly.pdbx_strand_id
1 'polypeptide(L)'
;MKQPFTRIAVKVGSNVLTRTDGTLDITRMSALADQIAALHKTGIEIILVSSGAVASGKSEISPACSLNDVDQRQLFSAVGQAKLINRYFELFREHGIPVGQVLTVKENFASRSHYLTQQNCMRVMLENGVIPIVNENDTISLSELMFTDNDELSGQIATMMEVQALIILSNIDGIYNGAPTDPTSHILREISPDDRLDDYIQSGKSSLGRGGMHTKARIARQIAAQGIDVYIANGKRNDILTDLMERPEETPCTHFLPSHQPAQGAAAPPAPHSLEDTFAAVRTASLHLLALNDEDINRALRAVADAVEADLPDLLEENRKDLARMSPSDPKYDRLKLTEARLKDIADGIRHVATLPSPLGRILKESTLPNGLHLQKRSIPFGVIGIIYEARPNVTLDVFALCLKSGNACLLKGGSDADQSNRALVRTIHRVLAQQGIDTRCVELLPASHEAAAELLHAEKYVDLIIPRGGSKLIDFVRREATVPVIETGAGICHTYFDRDGDLTKGTAIVFNAKTRRVSVCNALDCLLTDCQRLADLPQLCAPLAQKNVILYADEPAYAALKGHYPDEWLLPATEEDFGREFLDYKMAIKTVDGLDEALAHIRRYSSRHSECIVTENAATAARFCRDVDAACVYVNAPTSFTDGCQFGMGAEIGISTQKLHARGPMALEEITTYKWIIEGNGQVRKP
;
A
#
# COMPACT_ATOMS: atom_id res chain seq x y z
N MET A 1 13.20 40.29 -22.34
CA MET A 1 12.49 39.27 -23.16
C MET A 1 12.52 37.98 -22.36
N LYS A 2 11.36 37.46 -21.92
CA LYS A 2 11.31 36.10 -21.37
C LYS A 2 11.85 35.13 -22.42
N GLN A 3 12.67 34.16 -22.03
CA GLN A 3 13.11 33.10 -22.93
C GLN A 3 11.88 32.34 -23.43
N PRO A 4 11.76 32.06 -24.73
CA PRO A 4 10.63 31.30 -25.27
C PRO A 4 10.66 29.89 -24.65
N PHE A 5 9.48 29.35 -24.32
CA PHE A 5 9.33 27.98 -23.86
C PHE A 5 9.87 27.02 -24.93
N THR A 6 10.63 26.01 -24.50
CA THR A 6 11.14 24.96 -25.40
C THR A 6 10.28 23.71 -25.37
N ARG A 7 9.54 23.46 -24.26
CA ARG A 7 8.62 22.34 -24.12
C ARG A 7 7.38 22.77 -23.36
N ILE A 8 6.19 22.45 -23.90
CA ILE A 8 4.90 22.77 -23.28
C ILE A 8 3.96 21.56 -23.30
N ALA A 9 3.04 21.50 -22.33
CA ALA A 9 1.88 20.62 -22.38
C ALA A 9 0.61 21.42 -22.62
N VAL A 10 -0.23 20.94 -23.55
CA VAL A 10 -1.53 21.55 -23.87
C VAL A 10 -2.61 20.55 -23.53
N LYS A 11 -3.48 20.90 -22.56
CA LYS A 11 -4.66 20.12 -22.22
C LYS A 11 -5.90 20.70 -22.85
N VAL A 12 -6.65 19.87 -23.57
CA VAL A 12 -7.92 20.28 -24.19
C VAL A 12 -9.08 19.57 -23.50
N GLY A 13 -9.95 20.35 -22.86
CA GLY A 13 -11.11 19.83 -22.14
C GLY A 13 -12.21 19.32 -23.07
N SER A 14 -13.03 18.35 -22.60
CA SER A 14 -14.16 17.82 -23.36
C SER A 14 -15.13 18.92 -23.83
N ASN A 15 -15.45 19.89 -22.97
CA ASN A 15 -16.33 21.02 -23.31
C ASN A 15 -15.79 21.96 -24.40
N VAL A 16 -14.50 21.87 -24.72
CA VAL A 16 -13.89 22.61 -25.86
C VAL A 16 -14.05 21.83 -27.13
N LEU A 17 -13.97 20.49 -27.05
CA LEU A 17 -13.99 19.57 -28.19
C LEU A 17 -15.39 19.05 -28.56
N THR A 18 -16.43 19.36 -27.77
CA THR A 18 -17.80 18.88 -28.02
C THR A 18 -18.77 20.02 -28.26
N ARG A 19 -19.70 19.81 -29.19
CA ARG A 19 -20.85 20.66 -29.45
C ARG A 19 -21.90 20.47 -28.36
N THR A 20 -22.92 21.30 -28.40
CA THR A 20 -24.10 21.22 -27.51
C THR A 20 -24.92 19.94 -27.67
N ASP A 21 -24.87 19.31 -28.84
CA ASP A 21 -25.47 18.00 -29.12
C ASP A 21 -24.64 16.80 -28.65
N GLY A 22 -23.47 17.05 -28.06
CA GLY A 22 -22.56 16.02 -27.54
C GLY A 22 -21.64 15.41 -28.60
N THR A 23 -21.68 15.85 -29.87
CA THR A 23 -20.77 15.39 -30.92
C THR A 23 -19.45 16.14 -30.90
N LEU A 24 -18.39 15.58 -31.55
CA LEU A 24 -17.10 16.25 -31.65
C LEU A 24 -17.21 17.51 -32.55
N ASP A 25 -16.61 18.60 -32.07
CA ASP A 25 -16.45 19.82 -32.85
C ASP A 25 -15.16 19.78 -33.68
N ILE A 26 -15.28 19.22 -34.90
CA ILE A 26 -14.15 19.04 -35.82
C ILE A 26 -13.55 20.39 -36.23
N THR A 27 -14.36 21.44 -36.36
CA THR A 27 -13.88 22.77 -36.71
C THR A 27 -12.96 23.32 -35.63
N ARG A 28 -13.34 23.12 -34.37
CA ARG A 28 -12.50 23.52 -33.22
C ARG A 28 -11.25 22.68 -33.13
N MET A 29 -11.31 21.36 -33.34
CA MET A 29 -10.16 20.49 -33.39
C MET A 29 -9.15 20.91 -34.47
N SER A 30 -9.63 21.26 -35.67
CA SER A 30 -8.81 21.75 -36.77
C SER A 30 -8.10 23.04 -36.38
N ALA A 31 -8.84 24.04 -35.89
CA ALA A 31 -8.25 25.33 -35.48
C ALA A 31 -7.21 25.19 -34.37
N LEU A 32 -7.37 24.25 -33.42
CA LEU A 32 -6.36 23.98 -32.40
C LEU A 32 -5.15 23.21 -32.96
N ALA A 33 -5.38 22.27 -33.89
CA ALA A 33 -4.30 21.54 -34.55
C ALA A 33 -3.41 22.49 -35.38
N ASP A 34 -4.03 23.46 -36.08
CA ASP A 34 -3.32 24.50 -36.84
C ASP A 34 -2.39 25.33 -35.94
N GLN A 35 -2.88 25.77 -34.77
CA GLN A 35 -2.10 26.52 -33.80
C GLN A 35 -0.97 25.69 -33.19
N ILE A 36 -1.25 24.44 -32.80
CA ILE A 36 -0.26 23.50 -32.28
C ILE A 36 0.83 23.25 -33.35
N ALA A 37 0.43 23.06 -34.60
CA ALA A 37 1.36 22.84 -35.71
C ALA A 37 2.21 24.09 -35.97
N ALA A 38 1.64 25.29 -35.86
CA ALA A 38 2.41 26.55 -35.99
C ALA A 38 3.46 26.65 -34.88
N LEU A 39 3.10 26.41 -33.61
CA LEU A 39 4.02 26.42 -32.49
C LEU A 39 5.12 25.34 -32.62
N HIS A 40 4.75 24.12 -33.02
CA HIS A 40 5.70 23.04 -33.24
C HIS A 40 6.76 23.40 -34.32
N LYS A 41 6.35 24.08 -35.39
CA LYS A 41 7.26 24.54 -36.44
C LYS A 41 8.25 25.62 -35.97
N THR A 42 8.00 26.30 -34.85
CA THR A 42 8.96 27.20 -34.21
C THR A 42 10.01 26.48 -33.38
N GLY A 43 9.94 25.15 -33.26
CA GLY A 43 10.89 24.34 -32.51
C GLY A 43 10.42 24.04 -31.07
N ILE A 44 9.18 24.37 -30.72
CA ILE A 44 8.63 24.05 -29.41
C ILE A 44 8.16 22.57 -29.38
N GLU A 45 8.65 21.80 -28.43
CA GLU A 45 8.15 20.44 -28.17
C GLU A 45 6.79 20.50 -27.49
N ILE A 46 5.79 19.83 -28.06
CA ILE A 46 4.41 19.90 -27.57
C ILE A 46 3.89 18.52 -27.21
N ILE A 47 3.27 18.43 -26.03
CA ILE A 47 2.54 17.24 -25.58
C ILE A 47 1.06 17.62 -25.49
N LEU A 48 0.21 16.89 -26.21
CA LEU A 48 -1.23 17.15 -26.24
C LEU A 48 -1.97 16.18 -25.32
N VAL A 49 -2.62 16.68 -24.26
CA VAL A 49 -3.51 15.89 -23.40
C VAL A 49 -4.96 16.16 -23.84
N SER A 50 -5.59 15.17 -24.49
CA SER A 50 -6.88 15.36 -25.13
C SER A 50 -7.98 14.56 -24.46
N SER A 51 -9.09 15.22 -24.18
CA SER A 51 -10.37 14.60 -23.82
C SER A 51 -11.21 14.32 -25.09
N GLY A 52 -12.39 13.69 -24.92
CA GLY A 52 -13.40 13.57 -25.99
C GLY A 52 -13.63 12.16 -26.53
N ALA A 53 -12.90 11.14 -26.04
CA ALA A 53 -13.10 9.75 -26.47
C ALA A 53 -14.53 9.26 -26.18
N VAL A 54 -15.06 9.46 -25.00
CA VAL A 54 -16.42 9.06 -24.63
C VAL A 54 -17.47 9.77 -25.48
N ALA A 55 -17.31 11.08 -25.74
CA ALA A 55 -18.21 11.84 -26.62
C ALA A 55 -18.17 11.32 -28.06
N SER A 56 -16.97 11.01 -28.56
CA SER A 56 -16.78 10.42 -29.88
C SER A 56 -17.48 9.07 -30.01
N GLY A 57 -17.41 8.21 -29.00
CA GLY A 57 -18.07 6.91 -29.01
C GLY A 57 -19.60 6.99 -28.91
N LYS A 58 -20.11 7.92 -28.10
CA LYS A 58 -21.57 8.17 -28.03
C LYS A 58 -22.18 8.54 -29.36
N SER A 59 -21.44 9.21 -30.25
CA SER A 59 -21.90 9.56 -31.60
C SER A 59 -21.89 8.38 -32.58
N GLU A 60 -21.23 7.26 -32.25
CA GLU A 60 -21.06 6.12 -33.15
C GLU A 60 -21.98 4.95 -32.82
N ILE A 61 -22.29 4.73 -31.56
CA ILE A 61 -23.05 3.57 -31.13
C ILE A 61 -24.16 3.94 -30.14
N SER A 62 -25.28 3.23 -30.29
CA SER A 62 -26.38 3.24 -29.32
C SER A 62 -26.40 1.87 -28.64
N PRO A 63 -26.21 1.77 -27.31
CA PRO A 63 -26.23 0.49 -26.60
C PRO A 63 -27.56 -0.24 -26.78
N ALA A 64 -27.50 -1.56 -26.98
CA ALA A 64 -28.71 -2.39 -27.14
C ALA A 64 -29.48 -2.61 -25.83
N CYS A 65 -28.84 -2.34 -24.67
CA CYS A 65 -29.42 -2.47 -23.33
C CYS A 65 -28.97 -1.29 -22.43
N SER A 66 -29.68 -1.11 -21.33
CA SER A 66 -29.27 -0.13 -20.32
C SER A 66 -27.99 -0.61 -19.63
N LEU A 67 -26.95 0.23 -19.63
CA LEU A 67 -25.66 -0.01 -19.02
C LEU A 67 -25.49 0.88 -17.80
N ASN A 68 -24.73 0.44 -16.81
CA ASN A 68 -24.29 1.29 -15.71
C ASN A 68 -23.25 2.33 -16.20
N ASP A 69 -22.94 3.32 -15.38
CA ASP A 69 -22.05 4.42 -15.77
C ASP A 69 -20.63 3.97 -16.15
N VAL A 70 -20.13 2.91 -15.51
CA VAL A 70 -18.77 2.36 -15.77
C VAL A 70 -18.76 1.66 -17.13
N ASP A 71 -19.69 0.74 -17.36
CA ASP A 71 -19.80 -0.01 -18.62
C ASP A 71 -20.05 0.92 -19.80
N GLN A 72 -20.90 1.96 -19.62
CA GLN A 72 -21.12 2.99 -20.64
C GLN A 72 -19.82 3.72 -20.99
N ARG A 73 -19.07 4.13 -19.99
CA ARG A 73 -17.81 4.85 -20.19
C ARG A 73 -16.78 3.98 -20.90
N GLN A 74 -16.62 2.73 -20.47
CA GLN A 74 -15.72 1.77 -21.10
C GLN A 74 -16.08 1.51 -22.57
N LEU A 75 -17.36 1.23 -22.83
CA LEU A 75 -17.85 0.97 -24.20
C LEU A 75 -17.63 2.17 -25.12
N PHE A 76 -18.09 3.36 -24.71
CA PHE A 76 -17.96 4.55 -25.52
C PHE A 76 -16.50 5.00 -25.68
N SER A 77 -15.67 4.85 -24.67
CA SER A 77 -14.25 5.16 -24.78
C SER A 77 -13.53 4.19 -25.71
N ALA A 78 -13.82 2.88 -25.65
CA ALA A 78 -13.21 1.88 -26.52
C ALA A 78 -13.44 2.19 -28.02
N VAL A 79 -14.68 2.54 -28.38
CA VAL A 79 -15.02 2.90 -29.77
C VAL A 79 -14.53 4.31 -30.12
N GLY A 80 -14.75 5.26 -29.22
CA GLY A 80 -14.50 6.67 -29.50
C GLY A 80 -13.03 7.04 -29.51
N GLN A 81 -12.16 6.33 -28.77
CA GLN A 81 -10.73 6.59 -28.76
C GLN A 81 -10.08 6.38 -30.13
N ALA A 82 -10.46 5.31 -30.83
CA ALA A 82 -9.98 5.06 -32.19
C ALA A 82 -10.38 6.19 -33.16
N LYS A 83 -11.60 6.68 -33.05
CA LYS A 83 -12.08 7.79 -33.86
C LYS A 83 -11.39 9.11 -33.54
N LEU A 84 -11.22 9.41 -32.27
CA LEU A 84 -10.53 10.61 -31.78
C LEU A 84 -9.09 10.68 -32.28
N ILE A 85 -8.32 9.60 -32.12
CA ILE A 85 -6.92 9.57 -32.55
C ILE A 85 -6.78 9.63 -34.07
N ASN A 86 -7.64 8.94 -34.84
CA ASN A 86 -7.64 9.02 -36.29
C ASN A 86 -7.89 10.45 -36.76
N ARG A 87 -8.81 11.19 -36.10
CA ARG A 87 -9.09 12.58 -36.46
C ARG A 87 -7.86 13.49 -36.21
N TYR A 88 -7.17 13.33 -35.07
CA TYR A 88 -5.92 14.06 -34.87
C TYR A 88 -4.84 13.67 -35.89
N PHE A 89 -4.72 12.38 -36.20
CA PHE A 89 -3.77 11.91 -37.21
C PHE A 89 -4.03 12.56 -38.57
N GLU A 90 -5.27 12.67 -39.04
CA GLU A 90 -5.65 13.34 -40.29
C GLU A 90 -5.29 14.83 -40.26
N LEU A 91 -5.63 15.55 -39.18
CA LEU A 91 -5.38 16.99 -39.03
C LEU A 91 -3.87 17.33 -39.02
N PHE A 92 -3.09 16.63 -38.24
CA PHE A 92 -1.64 16.88 -38.17
C PHE A 92 -0.89 16.41 -39.42
N ARG A 93 -1.39 15.39 -40.11
CA ARG A 93 -0.83 14.96 -41.40
C ARG A 93 -0.88 16.06 -42.48
N GLU A 94 -1.89 16.92 -42.48
CA GLU A 94 -1.97 18.07 -43.39
C GLU A 94 -0.81 19.05 -43.17
N HIS A 95 -0.25 19.11 -41.97
CA HIS A 95 0.91 19.92 -41.61
C HIS A 95 2.25 19.18 -41.79
N GLY A 96 2.26 17.88 -42.15
CA GLY A 96 3.43 17.03 -42.20
C GLY A 96 4.01 16.64 -40.85
N ILE A 97 3.21 16.70 -39.77
CA ILE A 97 3.65 16.42 -38.40
C ILE A 97 3.14 15.05 -37.98
N PRO A 98 4.00 14.09 -37.63
CA PRO A 98 3.59 12.82 -37.10
C PRO A 98 3.07 12.97 -35.67
N VAL A 99 2.04 12.19 -35.32
CA VAL A 99 1.50 12.12 -33.97
C VAL A 99 1.49 10.69 -33.49
N GLY A 100 1.58 10.47 -32.17
CA GLY A 100 1.51 9.14 -31.59
C GLY A 100 0.60 9.10 -30.36
N GLN A 101 -0.19 8.03 -30.23
CA GLN A 101 -1.08 7.84 -29.11
C GLN A 101 -0.35 7.30 -27.89
N VAL A 102 -0.62 7.89 -26.72
CA VAL A 102 -0.18 7.40 -25.42
C VAL A 102 -1.42 7.27 -24.53
N LEU A 103 -1.82 6.04 -24.22
CA LEU A 103 -2.88 5.75 -23.25
C LEU A 103 -2.28 5.41 -21.89
N THR A 104 -2.80 6.02 -20.85
CA THR A 104 -2.28 5.86 -19.49
C THR A 104 -3.39 5.67 -18.48
N VAL A 105 -3.06 5.03 -17.36
CA VAL A 105 -3.93 4.92 -16.18
C VAL A 105 -3.18 5.46 -14.96
N LYS A 106 -3.89 5.74 -13.88
CA LYS A 106 -3.29 6.34 -12.67
C LYS A 106 -2.16 5.49 -12.09
N GLU A 107 -2.26 4.17 -12.22
CA GLU A 107 -1.24 3.21 -11.80
C GLU A 107 0.09 3.38 -12.54
N ASN A 108 0.08 3.87 -13.77
CA ASN A 108 1.31 4.12 -14.51
C ASN A 108 2.18 5.20 -13.85
N PHE A 109 1.58 6.12 -13.12
CA PHE A 109 2.30 7.16 -12.37
C PHE A 109 2.72 6.68 -10.97
N ALA A 110 2.05 5.69 -10.41
CA ALA A 110 2.38 5.10 -9.11
C ALA A 110 3.55 4.09 -9.20
N SER A 111 3.71 3.44 -10.36
CA SER A 111 4.79 2.47 -10.61
C SER A 111 6.00 3.16 -11.25
N ARG A 112 7.14 3.17 -10.59
CA ARG A 112 8.39 3.79 -11.10
C ARG A 112 8.81 3.22 -12.45
N SER A 113 8.71 1.92 -12.64
CA SER A 113 9.03 1.24 -13.90
C SER A 113 8.13 1.74 -15.04
N HIS A 114 6.80 1.77 -14.82
CA HIS A 114 5.86 2.26 -15.82
C HIS A 114 6.04 3.76 -16.07
N TYR A 115 6.27 4.55 -15.01
CA TYR A 115 6.56 5.98 -15.13
C TYR A 115 7.77 6.26 -16.03
N LEU A 116 8.91 5.61 -15.76
CA LEU A 116 10.13 5.78 -16.56
C LEU A 116 9.97 5.25 -17.99
N THR A 117 9.29 4.13 -18.18
CA THR A 117 9.01 3.58 -19.52
C THR A 117 8.14 4.53 -20.32
N GLN A 118 7.09 5.10 -19.72
CA GLN A 118 6.19 6.05 -20.37
C GLN A 118 6.89 7.39 -20.65
N GLN A 119 7.67 7.91 -19.69
CA GLN A 119 8.50 9.08 -19.85
C GLN A 119 9.48 8.91 -21.01
N ASN A 120 10.21 7.78 -21.05
CA ASN A 120 11.15 7.48 -22.13
C ASN A 120 10.45 7.35 -23.48
N CYS A 121 9.29 6.71 -23.55
CA CYS A 121 8.49 6.61 -24.78
C CYS A 121 8.15 8.00 -25.32
N MET A 122 7.59 8.89 -24.51
CA MET A 122 7.24 10.26 -24.93
C MET A 122 8.47 11.09 -25.26
N ARG A 123 9.58 10.93 -24.52
CA ARG A 123 10.84 11.61 -24.83
C ARG A 123 11.36 11.21 -26.22
N VAL A 124 11.39 9.90 -26.52
CA VAL A 124 11.82 9.40 -27.84
C VAL A 124 10.87 9.93 -28.95
N MET A 125 9.56 10.03 -28.70
CA MET A 125 8.63 10.62 -29.65
C MET A 125 8.99 12.09 -29.94
N LEU A 126 9.18 12.91 -28.89
CA LEU A 126 9.52 14.33 -29.03
C LEU A 126 10.86 14.52 -29.76
N GLU A 127 11.89 13.75 -29.41
CA GLU A 127 13.22 13.76 -30.07
C GLU A 127 13.13 13.43 -31.58
N ASN A 128 12.10 12.73 -32.01
CA ASN A 128 11.83 12.39 -33.43
C ASN A 128 10.77 13.28 -34.09
N GLY A 129 10.41 14.40 -33.45
CA GLY A 129 9.40 15.34 -33.98
C GLY A 129 7.98 14.82 -33.99
N VAL A 130 7.68 13.78 -33.20
CA VAL A 130 6.33 13.20 -33.04
C VAL A 130 5.64 13.87 -31.87
N ILE A 131 4.43 14.41 -32.06
CA ILE A 131 3.62 14.96 -30.98
C ILE A 131 2.90 13.83 -30.24
N PRO A 132 3.20 13.60 -28.94
CA PRO A 132 2.41 12.65 -28.13
C PRO A 132 1.00 13.16 -27.87
N ILE A 133 0.00 12.34 -28.16
CA ILE A 133 -1.41 12.60 -27.81
C ILE A 133 -1.78 11.66 -26.66
N VAL A 134 -1.92 12.23 -25.48
CA VAL A 134 -2.12 11.49 -24.22
C VAL A 134 -3.59 11.54 -23.85
N ASN A 135 -4.13 10.40 -23.40
CA ASN A 135 -5.47 10.31 -22.80
C ASN A 135 -5.51 9.20 -21.74
N GLU A 136 -6.51 9.25 -20.85
CA GLU A 136 -6.78 8.15 -19.94
C GLU A 136 -7.22 6.90 -20.69
N ASN A 137 -6.77 5.72 -20.26
CA ASN A 137 -7.24 4.44 -20.77
C ASN A 137 -8.52 4.01 -20.03
N ASP A 138 -9.64 4.63 -20.37
CA ASP A 138 -10.93 4.35 -19.74
C ASP A 138 -11.41 2.89 -19.92
N THR A 139 -10.78 2.10 -20.79
CA THR A 139 -11.19 0.70 -21.02
C THR A 139 -10.73 -0.26 -19.95
N ILE A 140 -9.64 0.07 -19.26
CA ILE A 140 -9.07 -0.75 -18.20
C ILE A 140 -9.03 -0.04 -16.85
N SER A 141 -9.39 1.24 -16.80
CA SER A 141 -9.41 2.05 -15.58
C SER A 141 -10.57 1.61 -14.68
N LEU A 142 -10.28 1.19 -13.44
CA LEU A 142 -11.28 0.83 -12.44
C LEU A 142 -11.78 2.08 -11.73
N SER A 143 -13.05 2.10 -11.33
CA SER A 143 -13.72 3.28 -10.73
C SER A 143 -13.01 3.90 -9.52
N GLU A 144 -12.27 3.10 -8.76
CA GLU A 144 -11.52 3.54 -7.58
C GLU A 144 -10.13 4.14 -7.91
N LEU A 145 -9.62 3.89 -9.12
CA LEU A 145 -8.26 4.26 -9.58
C LEU A 145 -8.28 5.18 -10.81
N MET A 146 -9.44 5.72 -11.18
CA MET A 146 -9.57 6.69 -12.27
C MET A 146 -8.98 8.04 -11.87
N PHE A 147 -8.43 8.75 -12.85
CA PHE A 147 -8.21 10.18 -12.68
C PHE A 147 -9.54 10.89 -12.41
N THR A 148 -9.50 11.90 -11.52
CA THR A 148 -10.69 12.71 -11.26
C THR A 148 -11.17 13.36 -12.54
N ASP A 149 -10.22 13.82 -13.36
CA ASP A 149 -10.41 14.31 -14.72
C ASP A 149 -9.07 14.41 -15.47
N ASN A 150 -9.09 14.77 -16.76
CA ASN A 150 -7.87 14.98 -17.54
C ASN A 150 -7.07 16.22 -17.13
N ASP A 151 -7.53 17.04 -16.19
CA ASP A 151 -6.73 18.12 -15.60
C ASP A 151 -5.67 17.52 -14.66
N GLU A 152 -6.05 16.53 -13.81
CA GLU A 152 -5.12 15.77 -12.97
C GLU A 152 -4.08 15.04 -13.83
N LEU A 153 -4.53 14.35 -14.89
CA LEU A 153 -3.63 13.69 -15.83
C LEU A 153 -2.64 14.67 -16.47
N SER A 154 -3.11 15.85 -16.91
CA SER A 154 -2.25 16.86 -17.54
C SER A 154 -1.19 17.40 -16.59
N GLY A 155 -1.51 17.54 -15.31
CA GLY A 155 -0.55 17.93 -14.28
C GLY A 155 0.54 16.86 -14.07
N GLN A 156 0.16 15.60 -14.02
CA GLN A 156 1.12 14.48 -13.90
C GLN A 156 2.04 14.39 -15.13
N ILE A 157 1.49 14.56 -16.33
CA ILE A 157 2.28 14.59 -17.58
C ILE A 157 3.21 15.81 -17.62
N ALA A 158 2.74 16.99 -17.22
CA ALA A 158 3.57 18.20 -17.17
C ALA A 158 4.78 18.02 -16.25
N THR A 159 4.57 17.44 -15.06
CA THR A 159 5.63 17.09 -14.11
C THR A 159 6.57 16.02 -14.68
N MET A 160 6.00 14.91 -15.21
CA MET A 160 6.77 13.78 -15.76
C MET A 160 7.71 14.20 -16.88
N MET A 161 7.24 15.09 -17.75
CA MET A 161 7.98 15.52 -18.95
C MET A 161 8.77 16.82 -18.73
N GLU A 162 8.76 17.35 -17.51
CA GLU A 162 9.49 18.56 -17.13
C GLU A 162 9.20 19.73 -18.07
N VAL A 163 7.90 19.96 -18.37
CA VAL A 163 7.51 21.05 -19.25
C VAL A 163 7.70 22.39 -18.55
N GLN A 164 7.95 23.45 -19.31
CA GLN A 164 8.10 24.81 -18.78
C GLN A 164 6.75 25.49 -18.61
N ALA A 165 5.74 25.10 -19.41
CA ALA A 165 4.39 25.62 -19.29
C ALA A 165 3.33 24.52 -19.50
N LEU A 166 2.26 24.57 -18.72
CA LEU A 166 1.04 23.79 -18.89
C LEU A 166 -0.11 24.75 -19.26
N ILE A 167 -0.72 24.53 -20.42
CA ILE A 167 -1.88 25.31 -20.89
C ILE A 167 -3.14 24.47 -20.75
N ILE A 168 -4.07 24.86 -19.88
CA ILE A 168 -5.35 24.18 -19.66
C ILE A 168 -6.44 24.95 -20.42
N LEU A 169 -6.87 24.40 -21.56
CA LEU A 169 -7.96 24.97 -22.33
C LEU A 169 -9.31 24.52 -21.78
N SER A 170 -10.11 25.49 -21.40
CA SER A 170 -11.44 25.37 -20.82
C SER A 170 -12.47 26.08 -21.72
N ASN A 171 -13.74 26.12 -21.29
CA ASN A 171 -14.81 26.86 -21.99
C ASN A 171 -15.05 28.26 -21.43
N ILE A 172 -14.16 28.76 -20.57
CA ILE A 172 -14.21 30.12 -19.99
C ILE A 172 -12.83 30.77 -20.07
N ASP A 173 -12.80 32.11 -20.05
CA ASP A 173 -11.59 32.88 -20.29
C ASP A 173 -10.54 32.83 -19.17
N GLY A 174 -10.88 32.25 -18.02
CA GLY A 174 -9.98 32.12 -16.85
C GLY A 174 -10.78 31.93 -15.57
N ILE A 175 -10.13 32.13 -14.43
CA ILE A 175 -10.77 32.11 -13.11
C ILE A 175 -11.30 33.52 -12.82
N TYR A 176 -12.56 33.60 -12.40
CA TYR A 176 -13.22 34.84 -12.03
C TYR A 176 -13.30 34.98 -10.52
N ASN A 177 -13.29 36.22 -10.04
CA ASN A 177 -13.50 36.56 -8.62
C ASN A 177 -14.95 36.44 -8.14
N GLY A 178 -15.85 35.94 -9.00
CA GLY A 178 -17.27 35.72 -8.75
C GLY A 178 -17.90 34.89 -9.88
N ALA A 179 -19.23 34.90 -9.97
CA ALA A 179 -19.92 34.19 -11.07
C ALA A 179 -19.58 34.82 -12.42
N PRO A 180 -19.18 34.06 -13.45
CA PRO A 180 -18.85 34.63 -14.78
C PRO A 180 -19.99 35.39 -15.46
N THR A 181 -21.24 35.17 -15.02
CA THR A 181 -22.44 35.85 -15.50
C THR A 181 -22.74 37.16 -14.79
N ASP A 182 -22.02 37.45 -13.70
CA ASP A 182 -22.16 38.70 -12.96
C ASP A 182 -21.33 39.79 -13.65
N PRO A 183 -21.94 40.93 -14.06
CA PRO A 183 -21.23 42.04 -14.72
C PRO A 183 -20.10 42.68 -13.87
N THR A 184 -20.11 42.47 -12.56
CA THR A 184 -19.09 42.97 -11.63
C THR A 184 -17.88 42.03 -11.47
N SER A 185 -18.03 40.78 -11.97
CA SER A 185 -16.96 39.78 -11.92
C SER A 185 -15.92 40.06 -13.00
N HIS A 186 -14.64 39.90 -12.64
CA HIS A 186 -13.52 40.02 -13.56
C HIS A 186 -12.57 38.84 -13.43
N ILE A 187 -11.81 38.60 -14.49
CA ILE A 187 -10.82 37.53 -14.54
C ILE A 187 -9.66 37.85 -13.62
N LEU A 188 -9.28 36.90 -12.75
CA LEU A 188 -8.03 36.94 -12.01
C LEU A 188 -6.88 36.68 -12.99
N ARG A 189 -6.16 37.72 -13.38
CA ARG A 189 -5.13 37.64 -14.43
C ARG A 189 -3.90 36.84 -14.00
N GLU A 190 -3.43 37.10 -12.79
CA GLU A 190 -2.27 36.44 -12.19
C GLU A 190 -2.65 35.91 -10.82
N ILE A 191 -2.19 34.72 -10.50
CA ILE A 191 -2.34 34.10 -9.18
C ILE A 191 -0.95 33.69 -8.70
N SER A 192 -0.55 34.26 -7.59
CA SER A 192 0.71 33.96 -6.92
C SER A 192 0.60 32.68 -6.07
N PRO A 193 1.70 31.97 -5.79
CA PRO A 193 1.69 30.79 -4.91
C PRO A 193 1.10 31.06 -3.52
N ASP A 194 1.24 32.31 -3.02
CA ASP A 194 0.81 32.73 -1.68
C ASP A 194 -0.66 33.20 -1.60
N ASP A 195 -1.35 33.36 -2.73
CA ASP A 195 -2.73 33.83 -2.77
C ASP A 195 -3.71 32.80 -2.20
N ARG A 196 -4.70 33.26 -1.40
CA ARG A 196 -5.77 32.42 -0.85
C ARG A 196 -6.90 32.29 -1.86
N LEU A 197 -6.94 31.17 -2.59
CA LEU A 197 -7.94 30.90 -3.61
C LEU A 197 -9.35 30.62 -3.07
N ASP A 198 -9.47 30.14 -1.83
CA ASP A 198 -10.75 29.75 -1.22
C ASP A 198 -11.69 30.94 -1.07
N ASP A 199 -11.17 32.17 -1.05
CA ASP A 199 -11.95 33.39 -0.94
C ASP A 199 -12.63 33.80 -2.25
N TYR A 200 -12.23 33.22 -3.39
CA TYR A 200 -12.66 33.63 -4.75
C TYR A 200 -13.51 32.61 -5.47
N ILE A 201 -13.46 31.31 -5.10
CA ILE A 201 -14.11 30.27 -5.86
C ILE A 201 -15.35 29.75 -5.12
N GLN A 202 -16.55 30.24 -5.51
CA GLN A 202 -17.82 29.72 -4.98
C GLN A 202 -18.12 28.30 -5.51
N SER A 203 -18.74 27.47 -4.66
CA SER A 203 -19.08 26.06 -4.89
C SER A 203 -20.26 25.91 -5.87
N GLY A 204 -20.04 26.10 -7.17
CA GLY A 204 -21.02 25.84 -8.23
C GLY A 204 -20.71 24.53 -8.96
N LYS A 205 -21.60 23.52 -8.88
CA LYS A 205 -21.53 22.32 -9.69
C LYS A 205 -21.90 22.64 -11.15
N SER A 206 -20.97 22.45 -12.11
CA SER A 206 -21.29 22.46 -13.51
C SER A 206 -22.00 21.15 -13.90
N SER A 207 -23.08 21.24 -14.66
CA SER A 207 -23.94 20.11 -15.07
C SER A 207 -23.36 19.19 -16.16
N LEU A 208 -22.16 19.46 -16.68
CA LEU A 208 -21.53 18.72 -17.77
C LEU A 208 -20.01 18.61 -17.58
N GLY A 209 -19.55 17.65 -16.74
CA GLY A 209 -18.14 17.31 -16.55
C GLY A 209 -17.76 17.13 -15.07
N ARG A 210 -16.93 16.12 -14.76
CA ARG A 210 -16.49 15.77 -13.40
C ARG A 210 -15.51 16.80 -12.79
N GLY A 211 -14.85 17.66 -13.58
CA GLY A 211 -13.86 18.63 -13.14
C GLY A 211 -14.45 20.04 -12.99
N GLY A 212 -14.76 20.46 -11.79
CA GLY A 212 -15.16 21.84 -11.47
C GLY A 212 -13.97 22.82 -11.53
N MET A 213 -14.26 24.15 -11.47
CA MET A 213 -13.19 25.17 -11.42
C MET A 213 -12.25 25.01 -10.24
N HIS A 214 -12.76 24.53 -9.10
CA HIS A 214 -11.94 24.18 -7.93
C HIS A 214 -10.85 23.16 -8.23
N THR A 215 -11.18 22.09 -8.99
CA THR A 215 -10.20 21.07 -9.37
C THR A 215 -9.11 21.64 -10.26
N LYS A 216 -9.49 22.46 -11.27
CA LYS A 216 -8.54 23.13 -12.17
C LYS A 216 -7.61 24.07 -11.43
N ALA A 217 -8.16 24.92 -10.55
CA ALA A 217 -7.38 25.86 -9.76
C ALA A 217 -6.42 25.15 -8.78
N ARG A 218 -6.88 24.08 -8.13
CA ARG A 218 -6.06 23.27 -7.23
C ARG A 218 -4.88 22.63 -7.97
N ILE A 219 -5.14 22.01 -9.12
CA ILE A 219 -4.10 21.38 -9.94
C ILE A 219 -3.15 22.42 -10.49
N ALA A 220 -3.67 23.54 -11.05
CA ALA A 220 -2.84 24.62 -11.57
C ALA A 220 -1.88 25.17 -10.49
N ARG A 221 -2.38 25.39 -9.27
CA ARG A 221 -1.56 25.83 -8.14
C ARG A 221 -0.49 24.81 -7.74
N GLN A 222 -0.87 23.52 -7.68
CA GLN A 222 0.07 22.44 -7.35
C GLN A 222 1.22 22.36 -8.36
N ILE A 223 0.94 22.52 -9.65
CA ILE A 223 1.94 22.48 -10.72
C ILE A 223 2.77 23.76 -10.74
N ALA A 224 2.15 24.93 -10.53
CA ALA A 224 2.88 26.19 -10.42
C ALA A 224 3.86 26.21 -9.23
N ALA A 225 3.50 25.57 -8.12
CA ALA A 225 4.40 25.38 -6.97
C ALA A 225 5.65 24.55 -7.30
N GLN A 226 5.62 23.76 -8.39
CA GLN A 226 6.76 22.98 -8.87
C GLN A 226 7.63 23.77 -9.87
N GLY A 227 7.37 25.06 -10.08
CA GLY A 227 8.16 25.90 -10.97
C GLY A 227 7.71 25.91 -12.43
N ILE A 228 6.53 25.38 -12.73
CA ILE A 228 5.94 25.33 -14.07
C ILE A 228 4.92 26.47 -14.23
N ASP A 229 5.01 27.26 -15.30
CA ASP A 229 3.99 28.25 -15.64
C ASP A 229 2.66 27.56 -15.99
N VAL A 230 1.52 27.95 -15.38
CA VAL A 230 0.23 27.32 -15.72
C VAL A 230 -0.75 28.38 -16.19
N TYR A 231 -1.30 28.17 -17.39
CA TYR A 231 -2.32 29.06 -17.96
C TYR A 231 -3.67 28.34 -18.04
N ILE A 232 -4.72 29.01 -17.56
CA ILE A 232 -6.12 28.58 -17.78
C ILE A 232 -6.75 29.56 -18.75
N ALA A 233 -7.21 29.11 -19.90
CA ALA A 233 -7.72 29.96 -20.98
C ALA A 233 -8.89 29.31 -21.71
N ASN A 234 -9.60 30.11 -22.53
CA ASN A 234 -10.76 29.68 -23.30
C ASN A 234 -10.36 29.04 -24.62
N GLY A 235 -10.41 27.72 -24.70
CA GLY A 235 -10.11 26.97 -25.92
C GLY A 235 -11.10 27.20 -27.07
N LYS A 236 -12.20 27.95 -26.86
CA LYS A 236 -13.13 28.34 -27.93
C LYS A 236 -12.76 29.63 -28.62
N ARG A 237 -11.77 30.37 -28.12
CA ARG A 237 -11.24 31.57 -28.79
C ARG A 237 -10.38 31.15 -29.97
N ASN A 238 -10.41 31.99 -31.02
CA ASN A 238 -9.49 31.81 -32.13
C ASN A 238 -8.07 32.22 -31.69
N ASP A 239 -7.07 31.56 -32.23
CA ASP A 239 -5.63 31.84 -32.05
C ASP A 239 -5.16 31.87 -30.58
N ILE A 240 -5.91 31.23 -29.68
CA ILE A 240 -5.67 31.28 -28.24
C ILE A 240 -4.27 30.78 -27.84
N LEU A 241 -3.75 29.70 -28.47
CA LEU A 241 -2.43 29.16 -28.14
C LEU A 241 -1.31 30.07 -28.67
N THR A 242 -1.43 30.61 -29.86
CA THR A 242 -0.46 31.55 -30.44
C THR A 242 -0.47 32.86 -29.67
N ASP A 243 -1.66 33.40 -29.36
CA ASP A 243 -1.80 34.63 -28.57
C ASP A 243 -1.20 34.50 -27.17
N LEU A 244 -1.42 33.37 -26.49
CA LEU A 244 -0.80 33.10 -25.18
C LEU A 244 0.72 33.08 -25.24
N MET A 245 1.30 32.60 -26.33
CA MET A 245 2.75 32.51 -26.50
C MET A 245 3.37 33.86 -26.90
N GLU A 246 2.67 34.62 -27.74
CA GLU A 246 3.19 35.88 -28.26
C GLU A 246 2.82 37.10 -27.39
N ARG A 247 1.60 37.11 -26.84
CA ARG A 247 1.00 38.27 -26.13
C ARG A 247 0.20 37.83 -24.90
N PRO A 248 0.82 37.14 -23.91
CA PRO A 248 0.10 36.61 -22.77
C PRO A 248 -0.58 37.72 -21.93
N GLU A 249 -0.01 38.90 -21.85
CA GLU A 249 -0.55 40.03 -21.09
C GLU A 249 -1.85 40.63 -21.70
N GLU A 250 -2.01 40.52 -23.02
CA GLU A 250 -3.21 40.99 -23.73
C GLU A 250 -4.28 39.90 -23.84
N THR A 251 -3.89 38.63 -23.78
CA THR A 251 -4.76 37.48 -23.96
C THR A 251 -5.57 37.20 -22.67
N PRO A 252 -6.91 37.10 -22.74
CA PRO A 252 -7.71 36.75 -21.57
C PRO A 252 -7.41 35.32 -21.08
N CYS A 253 -6.76 35.25 -19.92
CA CYS A 253 -6.40 34.01 -19.25
C CYS A 253 -6.16 34.25 -17.75
N THR A 254 -6.07 33.19 -16.99
CA THR A 254 -5.46 33.21 -15.64
C THR A 254 -4.12 32.52 -15.71
N HIS A 255 -3.08 33.25 -15.34
CA HIS A 255 -1.72 32.76 -15.23
C HIS A 255 -1.37 32.48 -13.75
N PHE A 256 -1.08 31.23 -13.43
CA PHE A 256 -0.50 30.85 -12.15
C PHE A 256 1.02 30.98 -12.27
N LEU A 257 1.56 31.91 -11.51
CA LEU A 257 2.98 32.22 -11.53
C LEU A 257 3.78 31.06 -10.92
N PRO A 258 4.87 30.63 -11.59
CA PRO A 258 5.76 29.63 -11.03
C PRO A 258 6.42 30.14 -9.75
N SER A 259 6.62 29.27 -8.77
CA SER A 259 7.30 29.61 -7.53
C SER A 259 8.77 29.97 -7.84
N HIS A 260 9.12 31.25 -7.80
CA HIS A 260 10.48 31.77 -7.94
C HIS A 260 11.17 31.90 -6.59
N GLN A 261 11.08 30.97 -5.69
CA GLN A 261 12.04 30.91 -4.61
C GLN A 261 13.33 30.30 -5.18
N PRO A 262 14.45 31.07 -5.30
CA PRO A 262 15.74 30.43 -5.32
C PRO A 262 15.82 29.70 -4.00
N ALA A 263 15.95 28.41 -4.04
CA ALA A 263 16.18 27.57 -2.88
C ALA A 263 17.51 27.99 -2.23
N GLN A 264 17.46 29.03 -1.37
CA GLN A 264 18.50 29.26 -0.38
C GLN A 264 18.32 28.13 0.66
N GLY A 265 19.06 27.05 0.46
CA GLY A 265 19.17 25.94 1.40
C GLY A 265 18.15 24.80 1.31
N ALA A 266 17.19 24.83 0.37
CA ALA A 266 16.61 23.59 -0.12
C ALA A 266 17.36 23.28 -1.42
N ALA A 267 18.14 22.19 -1.40
CA ALA A 267 18.49 21.49 -2.62
C ALA A 267 17.23 21.43 -3.49
N ALA A 268 17.37 21.60 -4.83
CA ALA A 268 16.33 21.27 -5.80
C ALA A 268 15.61 20.04 -5.29
N PRO A 269 14.22 19.94 -5.34
CA PRO A 269 13.58 18.72 -4.89
C PRO A 269 14.39 17.63 -5.56
N PRO A 270 15.14 16.85 -4.77
CA PRO A 270 16.16 16.00 -5.35
C PRO A 270 15.42 15.22 -6.42
N ALA A 271 15.99 15.11 -7.61
CA ALA A 271 15.54 14.18 -8.64
C ALA A 271 15.11 12.95 -7.87
N PRO A 272 13.82 12.49 -7.95
CA PRO A 272 13.23 11.63 -6.94
C PRO A 272 14.30 10.67 -6.50
N HIS A 273 14.83 10.88 -5.28
CA HIS A 273 16.04 10.20 -4.85
C HIS A 273 15.67 8.76 -4.94
N SER A 274 16.19 8.08 -5.94
CA SER A 274 16.18 6.64 -5.94
C SER A 274 16.70 6.26 -4.56
N LEU A 275 15.94 5.51 -3.78
CA LEU A 275 16.39 5.04 -2.48
C LEU A 275 17.58 4.08 -2.64
N GLU A 276 18.09 3.93 -3.86
CA GLU A 276 19.19 3.03 -4.21
C GLU A 276 20.44 3.30 -3.36
N ASP A 277 20.82 4.58 -3.16
CA ASP A 277 21.96 4.94 -2.31
C ASP A 277 21.69 4.56 -0.84
N THR A 278 20.46 4.74 -0.37
CA THR A 278 20.04 4.31 0.97
C THR A 278 20.11 2.78 1.09
N PHE A 279 19.56 2.06 0.10
CA PHE A 279 19.61 0.60 0.08
C PHE A 279 21.05 0.07 0.02
N ALA A 280 21.91 0.67 -0.79
CA ALA A 280 23.33 0.32 -0.87
C ALA A 280 24.07 0.58 0.45
N ALA A 281 23.75 1.69 1.12
CA ALA A 281 24.32 2.03 2.42
C ALA A 281 23.91 1.03 3.50
N VAL A 282 22.61 0.66 3.56
CA VAL A 282 22.09 -0.36 4.49
C VAL A 282 22.71 -1.73 4.20
N ARG A 283 22.86 -2.10 2.90
CA ARG A 283 23.53 -3.35 2.50
C ARG A 283 24.98 -3.39 2.99
N THR A 284 25.70 -2.26 2.87
CA THR A 284 27.06 -2.16 3.38
C THR A 284 27.10 -2.29 4.92
N ALA A 285 26.21 -1.60 5.61
CA ALA A 285 26.12 -1.66 7.07
C ALA A 285 25.76 -3.07 7.57
N SER A 286 24.98 -3.85 6.83
CA SER A 286 24.65 -5.23 7.18
C SER A 286 25.89 -6.14 7.27
N LEU A 287 26.92 -5.86 6.46
CA LEU A 287 28.19 -6.58 6.49
C LEU A 287 28.98 -6.25 7.76
N HIS A 288 28.89 -5.01 8.26
CA HIS A 288 29.56 -4.60 9.50
C HIS A 288 28.95 -5.28 10.72
N LEU A 289 27.65 -5.62 10.71
CA LEU A 289 27.01 -6.35 11.80
C LEU A 289 27.61 -7.75 12.01
N LEU A 290 28.14 -8.38 10.96
CA LEU A 290 28.78 -9.70 11.06
C LEU A 290 30.06 -9.71 11.93
N ALA A 291 30.66 -8.53 12.15
CA ALA A 291 31.86 -8.39 12.98
C ALA A 291 31.53 -8.20 14.46
N LEU A 292 30.25 -7.93 14.81
CA LEU A 292 29.85 -7.74 16.19
C LEU A 292 29.70 -9.10 16.90
N ASN A 293 30.13 -9.16 18.15
CA ASN A 293 29.85 -10.30 19.01
C ASN A 293 28.50 -10.14 19.73
N ASP A 294 27.98 -11.21 20.31
CA ASP A 294 26.67 -11.21 20.96
C ASP A 294 26.60 -10.25 22.15
N GLU A 295 27.73 -10.03 22.87
CA GLU A 295 27.79 -9.12 24.02
C GLU A 295 27.67 -7.65 23.60
N ASP A 296 28.30 -7.25 22.49
CA ASP A 296 28.17 -5.90 21.93
C ASP A 296 26.74 -5.62 21.47
N ILE A 297 26.12 -6.60 20.82
CA ILE A 297 24.71 -6.53 20.40
C ILE A 297 23.77 -6.39 21.61
N ASN A 298 23.97 -7.22 22.63
CA ASN A 298 23.16 -7.21 23.85
C ASN A 298 23.34 -5.91 24.66
N ARG A 299 24.54 -5.33 24.66
CA ARG A 299 24.79 -4.03 25.25
C ARG A 299 24.07 -2.92 24.54
N ALA A 300 24.10 -2.93 23.21
CA ALA A 300 23.39 -1.94 22.40
C ALA A 300 21.86 -2.03 22.59
N LEU A 301 21.30 -3.24 22.60
CA LEU A 301 19.87 -3.45 22.85
C LEU A 301 19.43 -2.91 24.21
N ARG A 302 20.18 -3.22 25.28
CA ARG A 302 19.89 -2.68 26.64
C ARG A 302 19.96 -1.15 26.65
N ALA A 303 20.98 -0.57 26.00
CA ALA A 303 21.15 0.87 25.93
C ALA A 303 19.99 1.54 25.14
N VAL A 304 19.45 0.89 24.09
CA VAL A 304 18.26 1.38 23.38
C VAL A 304 17.03 1.33 24.28
N ALA A 305 16.82 0.24 25.03
CA ALA A 305 15.73 0.12 25.99
C ALA A 305 15.75 1.24 27.05
N ASP A 306 16.93 1.50 27.61
CA ASP A 306 17.13 2.57 28.61
C ASP A 306 16.89 3.96 27.98
N ALA A 307 17.30 4.16 26.72
CA ALA A 307 17.08 5.41 26.01
C ALA A 307 15.59 5.63 25.66
N VAL A 308 14.84 4.58 25.33
CA VAL A 308 13.37 4.67 25.11
C VAL A 308 12.67 5.14 26.38
N GLU A 309 13.06 4.65 27.55
CA GLU A 309 12.51 5.11 28.83
C GLU A 309 12.94 6.54 29.18
N ALA A 310 14.18 6.93 28.86
CA ALA A 310 14.67 8.30 29.09
C ALA A 310 13.97 9.33 28.17
N ASP A 311 13.64 8.94 26.94
CA ASP A 311 13.01 9.80 25.94
C ASP A 311 11.45 9.79 26.00
N LEU A 312 10.83 9.15 26.99
CA LEU A 312 9.37 9.05 27.11
C LEU A 312 8.61 10.35 26.82
N PRO A 313 8.99 11.52 27.36
CA PRO A 313 8.25 12.76 27.10
C PRO A 313 8.26 13.16 25.62
N ASP A 314 9.41 13.04 24.94
CA ASP A 314 9.53 13.36 23.50
C ASP A 314 8.76 12.37 22.64
N LEU A 315 8.88 11.08 22.90
CA LEU A 315 8.19 10.02 22.17
C LEU A 315 6.67 10.14 22.29
N LEU A 316 6.15 10.47 23.47
CA LEU A 316 4.72 10.69 23.70
C LEU A 316 4.23 11.95 23.00
N GLU A 317 5.01 13.03 22.99
CA GLU A 317 4.68 14.26 22.29
C GLU A 317 4.61 14.04 20.76
N GLU A 318 5.57 13.33 20.17
CA GLU A 318 5.53 13.02 18.74
C GLU A 318 4.36 12.09 18.39
N ASN A 319 4.02 11.14 19.26
CA ASN A 319 2.84 10.30 19.08
C ASN A 319 1.53 11.09 19.19
N ARG A 320 1.47 12.10 20.06
CA ARG A 320 0.32 13.00 20.18
C ARG A 320 0.06 13.76 18.86
N LYS A 321 1.11 14.15 18.14
CA LYS A 321 0.99 14.79 16.81
C LYS A 321 0.37 13.84 15.78
N ASP A 322 0.73 12.56 15.79
CA ASP A 322 0.13 11.56 14.92
C ASP A 322 -1.34 11.32 15.29
N LEU A 323 -1.64 11.14 16.58
CA LEU A 323 -3.00 10.93 17.07
C LEU A 323 -3.94 12.11 16.78
N ALA A 324 -3.43 13.35 16.77
CA ALA A 324 -4.22 14.54 16.45
C ALA A 324 -4.74 14.56 14.99
N ARG A 325 -4.13 13.75 14.10
CA ARG A 325 -4.53 13.61 12.69
C ARG A 325 -5.52 12.47 12.43
N MET A 326 -5.84 11.67 13.46
CA MET A 326 -6.71 10.50 13.35
C MET A 326 -7.95 10.64 14.23
N SER A 327 -9.11 10.24 13.73
CA SER A 327 -10.33 10.20 14.55
C SER A 327 -10.22 9.19 15.68
N PRO A 328 -10.61 9.52 16.93
CA PRO A 328 -10.65 8.56 18.02
C PRO A 328 -11.58 7.35 17.78
N SER A 329 -12.53 7.46 16.85
CA SER A 329 -13.43 6.39 16.43
C SER A 329 -12.83 5.46 15.36
N ASP A 330 -11.66 5.80 14.80
CA ASP A 330 -10.99 4.95 13.83
C ASP A 330 -10.48 3.67 14.52
N PRO A 331 -10.75 2.48 13.98
CA PRO A 331 -10.26 1.21 14.53
C PRO A 331 -8.73 1.12 14.66
N LYS A 332 -8.00 1.94 13.90
CA LYS A 332 -6.53 2.03 13.96
C LYS A 332 -6.03 2.90 15.12
N TYR A 333 -6.88 3.74 15.72
CA TYR A 333 -6.47 4.72 16.74
C TYR A 333 -5.81 4.06 17.95
N ASP A 334 -6.38 2.96 18.48
CA ASP A 334 -5.78 2.24 19.61
C ASP A 334 -4.43 1.59 19.26
N ARG A 335 -4.26 1.15 18.01
CA ARG A 335 -3.00 0.57 17.52
C ARG A 335 -1.90 1.63 17.36
N LEU A 336 -2.28 2.86 16.99
CA LEU A 336 -1.37 4.00 16.83
C LEU A 336 -0.92 4.56 18.19
N LYS A 337 -1.77 4.47 19.21
CA LYS A 337 -1.57 5.10 20.50
C LYS A 337 -0.42 4.47 21.29
N LEU A 338 0.60 5.26 21.58
CA LEU A 338 1.63 4.97 22.56
C LEU A 338 1.22 5.56 23.92
N THR A 339 1.52 4.83 24.99
CA THR A 339 1.38 5.28 26.37
C THR A 339 2.68 4.99 27.12
N GLU A 340 2.90 5.63 28.25
CA GLU A 340 4.07 5.34 29.09
C GLU A 340 4.18 3.84 29.42
N ALA A 341 3.07 3.21 29.78
CA ALA A 341 3.05 1.76 30.06
C ALA A 341 3.45 0.94 28.82
N ARG A 342 2.89 1.25 27.63
CA ARG A 342 3.23 0.54 26.39
C ARG A 342 4.71 0.73 26.01
N LEU A 343 5.28 1.93 26.19
CA LEU A 343 6.70 2.17 25.90
C LEU A 343 7.62 1.44 26.90
N LYS A 344 7.23 1.34 28.17
CA LYS A 344 7.95 0.51 29.16
C LYS A 344 7.87 -0.97 28.83
N ASP A 345 6.68 -1.48 28.45
CA ASP A 345 6.53 -2.87 28.02
C ASP A 345 7.42 -3.19 26.80
N ILE A 346 7.53 -2.25 25.84
CA ILE A 346 8.42 -2.39 24.67
C ILE A 346 9.89 -2.40 25.11
N ALA A 347 10.29 -1.49 25.99
CA ALA A 347 11.66 -1.44 26.52
C ALA A 347 12.03 -2.76 27.24
N ASP A 348 11.11 -3.30 28.03
CA ASP A 348 11.30 -4.60 28.68
C ASP A 348 11.37 -5.74 27.66
N GLY A 349 10.57 -5.68 26.59
CA GLY A 349 10.67 -6.59 25.44
C GLY A 349 12.06 -6.57 24.79
N ILE A 350 12.62 -5.38 24.55
CA ILE A 350 14.00 -5.24 24.01
C ILE A 350 15.04 -5.84 24.98
N ARG A 351 14.92 -5.56 26.29
CA ARG A 351 15.80 -6.15 27.31
C ARG A 351 15.68 -7.68 27.31
N HIS A 352 14.47 -8.20 27.16
CA HIS A 352 14.24 -9.64 27.06
C HIS A 352 14.92 -10.23 25.81
N VAL A 353 14.78 -9.63 24.63
CA VAL A 353 15.49 -10.05 23.40
C VAL A 353 17.01 -10.08 23.62
N ALA A 354 17.58 -9.11 24.38
CA ALA A 354 18.99 -9.11 24.72
C ALA A 354 19.42 -10.30 25.61
N THR A 355 18.48 -10.99 26.29
CA THR A 355 18.77 -12.19 27.08
C THR A 355 18.69 -13.48 26.27
N LEU A 356 18.06 -13.47 25.14
CA LEU A 356 17.91 -14.66 24.30
C LEU A 356 19.26 -15.09 23.71
N PRO A 357 19.47 -16.40 23.51
CA PRO A 357 20.70 -16.89 22.89
C PRO A 357 20.77 -16.42 21.42
N SER A 358 21.98 -16.06 20.98
CA SER A 358 22.17 -15.68 19.56
C SER A 358 21.75 -16.82 18.63
N PRO A 359 20.99 -16.54 17.57
CA PRO A 359 20.63 -17.53 16.57
C PRO A 359 21.78 -17.82 15.60
N LEU A 360 22.86 -17.02 15.62
CA LEU A 360 23.94 -17.04 14.64
C LEU A 360 25.03 -18.06 14.99
N GLY A 361 25.65 -18.63 13.95
CA GLY A 361 26.78 -19.56 14.09
C GLY A 361 26.42 -20.94 14.62
N ARG A 362 25.15 -21.23 14.87
CA ARG A 362 24.69 -22.54 15.35
C ARG A 362 24.94 -23.61 14.29
N ILE A 363 25.44 -24.77 14.70
CA ILE A 363 25.60 -25.94 13.84
C ILE A 363 24.26 -26.65 13.74
N LEU A 364 23.59 -26.51 12.59
CA LEU A 364 22.30 -27.15 12.32
C LEU A 364 22.44 -28.59 11.88
N LYS A 365 23.57 -28.91 11.22
CA LYS A 365 23.93 -30.24 10.78
C LYS A 365 25.45 -30.34 10.64
N GLU A 366 26.01 -31.49 10.99
CA GLU A 366 27.45 -31.77 10.89
C GLU A 366 27.63 -33.20 10.37
N SER A 367 28.61 -33.42 9.50
CA SER A 367 28.95 -34.74 9.00
C SER A 367 30.35 -34.75 8.40
N THR A 368 31.03 -35.91 8.50
CA THR A 368 32.25 -36.17 7.76
C THR A 368 31.97 -37.20 6.67
N LEU A 369 32.28 -36.84 5.43
CA LEU A 369 32.09 -37.73 4.28
C LEU A 369 33.16 -38.83 4.20
N PRO A 370 32.93 -39.95 3.51
CA PRO A 370 33.90 -41.02 3.36
C PRO A 370 35.21 -40.59 2.70
N ASN A 371 35.23 -39.51 1.94
CA ASN A 371 36.43 -38.93 1.33
C ASN A 371 37.19 -37.98 2.28
N GLY A 372 36.74 -37.81 3.52
CA GLY A 372 37.38 -36.98 4.54
C GLY A 372 36.96 -35.51 4.55
N LEU A 373 36.02 -35.09 3.67
CA LEU A 373 35.46 -33.74 3.77
C LEU A 373 34.58 -33.61 5.01
N HIS A 374 34.83 -32.56 5.81
CA HIS A 374 34.03 -32.22 6.98
C HIS A 374 33.03 -31.11 6.61
N LEU A 375 31.74 -31.37 6.77
CA LEU A 375 30.66 -30.49 6.39
C LEU A 375 29.92 -30.00 7.62
N GLN A 376 29.75 -28.68 7.73
CA GLN A 376 28.90 -28.06 8.72
C GLN A 376 27.87 -27.15 8.06
N LYS A 377 26.59 -27.32 8.40
CA LYS A 377 25.53 -26.41 8.08
C LYS A 377 25.35 -25.42 9.22
N ARG A 378 25.70 -24.15 9.04
CA ARG A 378 25.64 -23.12 10.08
C ARG A 378 24.62 -22.05 9.79
N SER A 379 23.91 -21.58 10.83
CA SER A 379 22.99 -20.45 10.73
C SER A 379 23.73 -19.13 10.51
N ILE A 380 23.14 -18.28 9.65
CA ILE A 380 23.64 -16.94 9.32
C ILE A 380 22.45 -15.99 9.17
N PRO A 381 22.63 -14.65 9.26
CA PRO A 381 21.56 -13.70 8.94
C PRO A 381 21.15 -13.81 7.47
N PHE A 382 19.96 -13.31 7.12
CA PHE A 382 19.58 -13.05 5.74
C PHE A 382 20.45 -11.93 5.15
N GLY A 383 20.63 -10.86 5.89
CA GLY A 383 21.37 -9.67 5.49
C GLY A 383 20.55 -8.40 5.71
N VAL A 384 19.71 -8.02 4.74
CA VAL A 384 18.83 -6.86 4.83
C VAL A 384 17.36 -7.29 4.76
N ILE A 385 16.58 -6.94 5.77
CA ILE A 385 15.15 -7.24 5.85
C ILE A 385 14.35 -5.95 5.72
N GLY A 386 13.44 -5.90 4.72
CA GLY A 386 12.47 -4.83 4.56
C GLY A 386 11.18 -5.13 5.34
N ILE A 387 10.73 -4.19 6.15
CA ILE A 387 9.47 -4.33 6.91
C ILE A 387 8.50 -3.23 6.47
N ILE A 388 7.34 -3.64 5.95
CA ILE A 388 6.27 -2.72 5.56
C ILE A 388 5.12 -2.85 6.55
N TYR A 389 4.78 -1.76 7.28
CA TYR A 389 3.79 -1.83 8.35
C TYR A 389 2.88 -0.60 8.42
N GLU A 390 1.65 -0.81 8.93
CA GLU A 390 0.62 0.21 9.09
C GLU A 390 0.47 0.59 10.57
N ALA A 391 0.16 1.85 10.86
CA ALA A 391 -0.36 2.42 12.12
C ALA A 391 0.06 1.69 13.43
N ARG A 392 1.31 1.22 13.52
CA ARG A 392 1.83 0.44 14.66
C ARG A 392 3.26 0.87 14.99
N PRO A 393 3.46 2.02 15.67
CA PRO A 393 4.80 2.52 15.95
C PRO A 393 5.67 1.57 16.81
N ASN A 394 5.07 0.72 17.64
CA ASN A 394 5.80 -0.32 18.40
C ASN A 394 6.58 -1.27 17.49
N VAL A 395 6.10 -1.56 16.27
CA VAL A 395 6.77 -2.46 15.33
C VAL A 395 8.18 -1.96 14.98
N THR A 396 8.41 -0.65 14.97
CA THR A 396 9.73 -0.06 14.75
C THR A 396 10.78 -0.60 15.71
N LEU A 397 10.47 -0.64 17.00
CA LEU A 397 11.39 -1.12 18.05
C LEU A 397 11.45 -2.65 18.11
N ASP A 398 10.31 -3.32 18.00
CA ASP A 398 10.24 -4.79 18.04
C ASP A 398 11.07 -5.41 16.91
N VAL A 399 10.89 -4.91 15.69
CA VAL A 399 11.63 -5.36 14.49
C VAL A 399 13.11 -5.02 14.60
N PHE A 400 13.44 -3.79 15.01
CA PHE A 400 14.84 -3.39 15.21
C PHE A 400 15.55 -4.35 16.16
N ALA A 401 14.96 -4.66 17.31
CA ALA A 401 15.57 -5.53 18.31
C ALA A 401 15.83 -6.93 17.77
N LEU A 402 14.84 -7.51 17.08
CA LEU A 402 14.97 -8.85 16.49
C LEU A 402 15.97 -8.87 15.33
N CYS A 403 15.96 -7.87 14.45
CA CYS A 403 16.93 -7.77 13.35
C CYS A 403 18.35 -7.62 13.87
N LEU A 404 18.59 -6.69 14.79
CA LEU A 404 19.92 -6.49 15.35
C LEU A 404 20.44 -7.76 16.05
N LYS A 405 19.59 -8.42 16.87
CA LYS A 405 19.95 -9.65 17.59
C LYS A 405 20.28 -10.81 16.65
N SER A 406 19.63 -10.88 15.51
CA SER A 406 19.87 -11.89 14.47
C SER A 406 20.89 -11.46 13.40
N GLY A 407 21.59 -10.33 13.61
CA GLY A 407 22.65 -9.84 12.71
C GLY A 407 22.13 -9.30 11.38
N ASN A 408 20.83 -8.99 11.28
CA ASN A 408 20.22 -8.39 10.08
C ASN A 408 20.17 -6.87 10.20
N ALA A 409 20.44 -6.16 9.10
CA ALA A 409 20.04 -4.77 8.95
C ALA A 409 18.57 -4.70 8.55
N CYS A 410 17.86 -3.61 8.86
CA CYS A 410 16.45 -3.46 8.54
C CYS A 410 16.14 -2.13 7.87
N LEU A 411 15.26 -2.22 6.87
CA LEU A 411 14.61 -1.11 6.18
C LEU A 411 13.15 -1.04 6.68
N LEU A 412 12.83 0.03 7.37
CA LEU A 412 11.52 0.25 7.98
C LEU A 412 10.68 1.14 7.08
N LYS A 413 9.54 0.64 6.59
CA LYS A 413 8.58 1.40 5.80
C LYS A 413 7.26 1.48 6.55
N GLY A 414 7.12 2.49 7.41
CA GLY A 414 5.90 2.78 8.15
C GLY A 414 4.82 3.46 7.29
N GLY A 415 3.58 3.43 7.76
CA GLY A 415 2.49 4.22 7.21
C GLY A 415 2.59 5.71 7.61
N SER A 416 1.96 6.59 6.82
CA SER A 416 1.89 8.03 7.10
C SER A 416 1.16 8.38 8.41
N ASP A 417 0.31 7.47 8.88
CA ASP A 417 -0.44 7.61 10.13
C ASP A 417 0.48 7.71 11.38
N ALA A 418 1.68 7.09 11.32
CA ALA A 418 2.64 6.99 12.44
C ALA A 418 3.99 7.66 12.14
N ASP A 419 4.08 8.55 11.17
CA ASP A 419 5.36 9.07 10.65
C ASP A 419 6.17 9.80 11.73
N GLN A 420 5.56 10.65 12.55
CA GLN A 420 6.27 11.40 13.60
C GLN A 420 6.78 10.45 14.69
N SER A 421 5.95 9.52 15.12
CA SER A 421 6.33 8.50 16.11
C SER A 421 7.49 7.65 15.61
N ASN A 422 7.41 7.13 14.37
CA ASN A 422 8.46 6.28 13.81
C ASN A 422 9.79 7.02 13.67
N ARG A 423 9.77 8.29 13.23
CA ARG A 423 10.96 9.15 13.15
C ARG A 423 11.60 9.38 14.52
N ALA A 424 10.78 9.62 15.55
CA ALA A 424 11.28 9.82 16.90
C ALA A 424 11.96 8.54 17.43
N LEU A 425 11.32 7.39 17.25
CA LEU A 425 11.86 6.10 17.67
C LEU A 425 13.20 5.78 16.95
N VAL A 426 13.28 6.00 15.64
CA VAL A 426 14.51 5.76 14.87
C VAL A 426 15.61 6.75 15.26
N ARG A 427 15.29 8.02 15.55
CA ARG A 427 16.29 8.97 16.10
C ARG A 427 16.90 8.48 17.42
N THR A 428 16.07 7.93 18.32
CA THR A 428 16.56 7.34 19.59
C THR A 428 17.49 6.16 19.31
N ILE A 429 17.11 5.25 18.41
CA ILE A 429 17.94 4.11 17.98
C ILE A 429 19.29 4.60 17.42
N HIS A 430 19.28 5.50 16.44
CA HIS A 430 20.49 6.03 15.80
C HIS A 430 21.45 6.67 16.79
N ARG A 431 20.91 7.50 17.71
CA ARG A 431 21.71 8.12 18.77
C ARG A 431 22.45 7.08 19.61
N VAL A 432 21.76 6.02 20.02
CA VAL A 432 22.36 4.96 20.85
C VAL A 432 23.36 4.13 20.04
N LEU A 433 23.05 3.73 18.82
CA LEU A 433 23.95 2.97 17.97
C LEU A 433 25.26 3.73 17.72
N ALA A 434 25.17 5.04 17.45
CA ALA A 434 26.36 5.90 17.30
C ALA A 434 27.21 5.92 18.59
N GLN A 435 26.59 6.00 19.76
CA GLN A 435 27.28 5.96 21.05
C GLN A 435 27.97 4.61 21.34
N GLN A 436 27.42 3.51 20.82
CA GLN A 436 27.96 2.17 20.90
C GLN A 436 28.97 1.85 19.79
N GLY A 437 29.25 2.77 18.87
CA GLY A 437 30.17 2.56 17.75
C GLY A 437 29.62 1.62 16.66
N ILE A 438 28.31 1.41 16.62
CA ILE A 438 27.62 0.59 15.61
C ILE A 438 27.16 1.49 14.46
N ASP A 439 27.32 1.03 13.23
CA ASP A 439 26.91 1.76 12.03
C ASP A 439 25.39 1.99 12.05
N THR A 440 24.99 3.25 12.20
CA THR A 440 23.58 3.64 12.31
C THR A 440 22.76 3.28 11.08
N ARG A 441 23.39 3.15 9.91
CA ARG A 441 22.76 2.77 8.65
C ARG A 441 22.25 1.33 8.64
N CYS A 442 22.53 0.52 9.67
CA CYS A 442 21.95 -0.81 9.80
C CYS A 442 20.44 -0.79 10.09
N VAL A 443 19.87 0.37 10.40
CA VAL A 443 18.42 0.59 10.49
C VAL A 443 18.06 1.92 9.84
N GLU A 444 17.20 1.89 8.83
CA GLU A 444 16.77 3.08 8.13
C GLU A 444 15.24 3.14 7.98
N LEU A 445 14.67 4.32 8.24
CA LEU A 445 13.25 4.60 8.04
C LEU A 445 13.05 5.25 6.67
N LEU A 446 12.37 4.51 5.79
CA LEU A 446 12.03 5.00 4.46
C LEU A 446 10.90 6.04 4.53
N PRO A 447 10.79 6.93 3.53
CA PRO A 447 9.65 7.84 3.42
C PRO A 447 8.32 7.09 3.47
N ALA A 448 7.30 7.70 4.09
CA ALA A 448 5.97 7.09 4.24
C ALA A 448 5.16 7.07 2.93
N SER A 449 5.75 7.38 1.79
CA SER A 449 5.12 7.44 0.47
C SER A 449 4.88 6.05 -0.14
N HIS A 450 4.00 5.98 -1.14
CA HIS A 450 3.75 4.74 -1.88
C HIS A 450 4.93 4.38 -2.81
N GLU A 451 5.61 5.39 -3.33
CA GLU A 451 6.79 5.23 -4.18
C GLU A 451 7.92 4.52 -3.43
N ALA A 452 8.19 4.93 -2.19
CA ALA A 452 9.20 4.28 -1.35
C ALA A 452 8.86 2.81 -1.06
N ALA A 453 7.56 2.48 -0.93
CA ALA A 453 7.14 1.10 -0.81
C ALA A 453 7.40 0.33 -2.11
N ALA A 454 7.06 0.90 -3.27
CA ALA A 454 7.29 0.26 -4.55
C ALA A 454 8.79 0.05 -4.84
N GLU A 455 9.65 1.04 -4.54
CA GLU A 455 11.10 0.88 -4.67
C GLU A 455 11.63 -0.24 -3.77
N LEU A 456 11.17 -0.32 -2.52
CA LEU A 456 11.55 -1.38 -1.59
C LEU A 456 11.15 -2.77 -2.10
N LEU A 457 9.95 -2.91 -2.66
CA LEU A 457 9.43 -4.19 -3.17
C LEU A 457 10.27 -4.75 -4.34
N HIS A 458 10.99 -3.89 -5.07
CA HIS A 458 11.79 -4.26 -6.24
C HIS A 458 13.31 -4.17 -6.00
N ALA A 459 13.76 -3.95 -4.76
CA ALA A 459 15.15 -3.75 -4.41
C ALA A 459 15.96 -5.06 -4.27
N GLU A 460 15.77 -6.04 -5.16
CA GLU A 460 16.39 -7.38 -5.12
C GLU A 460 17.91 -7.38 -4.94
N LYS A 461 18.60 -6.37 -5.47
CA LYS A 461 20.05 -6.24 -5.36
C LYS A 461 20.51 -5.93 -3.93
N TYR A 462 19.64 -5.34 -3.12
CA TYR A 462 19.99 -4.78 -1.82
C TYR A 462 19.23 -5.41 -0.65
N VAL A 463 18.06 -5.97 -0.89
CA VAL A 463 17.13 -6.48 0.13
C VAL A 463 16.94 -7.98 -0.09
N ASP A 464 17.12 -8.75 0.98
CA ASP A 464 17.06 -10.22 0.91
C ASP A 464 15.66 -10.76 1.21
N LEU A 465 14.88 -10.02 1.99
CA LEU A 465 13.57 -10.46 2.47
C LEU A 465 12.66 -9.27 2.77
N ILE A 466 11.37 -9.38 2.49
CA ILE A 466 10.34 -8.43 2.93
C ILE A 466 9.33 -9.14 3.82
N ILE A 467 8.93 -8.47 4.91
CA ILE A 467 7.88 -8.93 5.84
C ILE A 467 6.81 -7.85 5.96
N PRO A 468 5.63 -8.01 5.36
CA PRO A 468 4.52 -7.08 5.53
C PRO A 468 3.81 -7.30 6.88
N ARG A 469 3.39 -6.19 7.53
CA ARG A 469 2.67 -6.16 8.82
C ARG A 469 1.47 -5.22 8.74
N GLY A 470 0.32 -5.71 8.36
CA GLY A 470 -0.88 -4.88 8.20
C GLY A 470 -2.13 -5.67 7.90
N GLY A 471 -3.15 -5.02 7.37
CA GLY A 471 -4.38 -5.67 6.93
C GLY A 471 -4.17 -6.49 5.65
N SER A 472 -5.17 -7.34 5.32
CA SER A 472 -5.14 -8.23 4.15
C SER A 472 -4.82 -7.49 2.84
N LYS A 473 -5.34 -6.28 2.66
CA LYS A 473 -5.07 -5.45 1.47
C LYS A 473 -3.59 -5.13 1.30
N LEU A 474 -2.88 -4.78 2.37
CA LEU A 474 -1.42 -4.55 2.32
C LEU A 474 -0.67 -5.84 2.00
N ILE A 475 -1.03 -6.94 2.65
CA ILE A 475 -0.37 -8.24 2.46
C ILE A 475 -0.55 -8.72 1.02
N ASP A 476 -1.77 -8.64 0.48
CA ASP A 476 -2.08 -8.98 -0.91
C ASP A 476 -1.35 -8.09 -1.92
N PHE A 477 -1.23 -6.79 -1.62
CA PHE A 477 -0.45 -5.86 -2.44
C PHE A 477 1.02 -6.25 -2.46
N VAL A 478 1.67 -6.44 -1.30
CA VAL A 478 3.07 -6.84 -1.21
C VAL A 478 3.32 -8.17 -1.91
N ARG A 479 2.43 -9.17 -1.73
CA ARG A 479 2.55 -10.48 -2.37
C ARG A 479 2.51 -10.40 -3.90
N ARG A 480 1.69 -9.51 -4.47
CA ARG A 480 1.56 -9.37 -5.94
C ARG A 480 2.69 -8.56 -6.56
N GLU A 481 3.13 -7.53 -5.87
CA GLU A 481 4.04 -6.53 -6.44
C GLU A 481 5.51 -6.81 -6.13
N ALA A 482 5.84 -7.55 -5.05
CA ALA A 482 7.21 -7.76 -4.67
C ALA A 482 7.94 -8.72 -5.62
N THR A 483 9.13 -8.31 -6.06
CA THR A 483 10.11 -9.20 -6.68
C THR A 483 11.14 -9.72 -5.66
N VAL A 484 11.36 -8.98 -4.58
CA VAL A 484 12.09 -9.45 -3.40
C VAL A 484 11.28 -10.56 -2.71
N PRO A 485 11.92 -11.64 -2.23
CA PRO A 485 11.23 -12.69 -1.46
C PRO A 485 10.41 -12.14 -0.29
N VAL A 486 9.20 -12.67 -0.10
CA VAL A 486 8.27 -12.20 0.95
C VAL A 486 7.93 -13.34 1.90
N ILE A 487 7.93 -13.06 3.21
CA ILE A 487 7.28 -13.90 4.22
C ILE A 487 6.01 -13.20 4.68
N GLU A 488 4.86 -13.76 4.32
CA GLU A 488 3.56 -13.19 4.66
C GLU A 488 3.18 -13.49 6.12
N THR A 489 2.63 -12.47 6.79
CA THR A 489 1.88 -12.65 8.02
C THR A 489 0.39 -12.55 7.69
N GLY A 490 -0.22 -13.69 7.39
CA GLY A 490 -1.59 -13.77 6.86
C GLY A 490 -2.68 -13.41 7.88
N ALA A 491 -3.92 -13.23 7.37
CA ALA A 491 -5.11 -13.18 8.21
C ALA A 491 -5.29 -14.48 8.99
N GLY A 492 -5.83 -14.40 10.20
CA GLY A 492 -6.05 -15.57 11.06
C GLY A 492 -7.52 -15.97 11.08
N ILE A 493 -7.96 -16.85 10.17
CA ILE A 493 -9.28 -17.50 10.29
C ILE A 493 -9.07 -18.81 11.01
N CYS A 494 -9.36 -18.84 12.32
CA CYS A 494 -9.09 -19.98 13.19
C CYS A 494 -10.35 -20.78 13.50
N HIS A 495 -10.23 -22.12 13.47
CA HIS A 495 -11.33 -23.02 13.80
C HIS A 495 -11.05 -23.79 15.09
N THR A 496 -12.13 -24.12 15.80
CA THR A 496 -12.13 -25.13 16.86
C THR A 496 -13.19 -26.17 16.52
N TYR A 497 -12.78 -27.43 16.35
CA TYR A 497 -13.70 -28.54 16.16
C TYR A 497 -13.98 -29.21 17.50
N PHE A 498 -15.25 -29.16 17.94
CA PHE A 498 -15.76 -29.90 19.09
C PHE A 498 -16.28 -31.25 18.62
N ASP A 499 -15.45 -32.28 18.82
CA ASP A 499 -15.69 -33.65 18.39
C ASP A 499 -16.74 -34.37 19.21
N ARG A 500 -17.30 -35.47 18.69
CA ARG A 500 -18.23 -36.35 19.39
C ARG A 500 -17.70 -36.87 20.73
N ASP A 501 -16.39 -37.12 20.81
CA ASP A 501 -15.69 -37.58 22.01
C ASP A 501 -15.08 -36.40 22.81
N GLY A 502 -15.50 -35.16 22.55
CA GLY A 502 -15.01 -33.97 23.24
C GLY A 502 -15.51 -33.86 24.68
N ASP A 503 -14.61 -33.50 25.60
CA ASP A 503 -15.01 -33.15 26.99
C ASP A 503 -15.63 -31.75 27.01
N LEU A 504 -16.86 -31.66 27.49
CA LEU A 504 -17.67 -30.44 27.49
C LEU A 504 -17.06 -29.34 28.36
N THR A 505 -16.48 -29.71 29.50
CA THR A 505 -15.85 -28.73 30.41
C THR A 505 -14.61 -28.12 29.77
N LYS A 506 -13.74 -28.94 29.18
CA LYS A 506 -12.59 -28.47 28.44
C LYS A 506 -13.01 -27.63 27.24
N GLY A 507 -14.00 -28.12 26.46
CA GLY A 507 -14.50 -27.41 25.27
C GLY A 507 -15.01 -26.01 25.61
N THR A 508 -15.81 -25.88 26.66
CA THR A 508 -16.35 -24.62 27.13
C THR A 508 -15.25 -23.63 27.50
N ALA A 509 -14.24 -24.08 28.24
CA ALA A 509 -13.10 -23.23 28.64
C ALA A 509 -12.23 -22.81 27.41
N ILE A 510 -11.98 -23.75 26.48
CA ILE A 510 -11.19 -23.52 25.27
C ILE A 510 -11.87 -22.52 24.35
N VAL A 511 -13.16 -22.74 24.03
CA VAL A 511 -13.92 -21.87 23.13
C VAL A 511 -14.04 -20.47 23.73
N PHE A 512 -14.37 -20.35 25.02
CA PHE A 512 -14.44 -19.06 25.71
C PHE A 512 -13.10 -18.32 25.67
N ASN A 513 -11.99 -18.98 26.02
CA ASN A 513 -10.66 -18.36 26.00
C ASN A 513 -10.25 -17.96 24.59
N ALA A 514 -10.37 -18.87 23.61
CA ALA A 514 -9.98 -18.62 22.23
C ALA A 514 -10.71 -17.43 21.62
N LYS A 515 -12.02 -17.22 21.95
CA LYS A 515 -12.79 -16.08 21.43
C LYS A 515 -12.66 -14.81 22.24
N THR A 516 -12.55 -14.87 23.58
CA THR A 516 -12.79 -13.67 24.40
C THR A 516 -11.54 -13.09 25.06
N ARG A 517 -10.41 -13.79 25.09
CA ARG A 517 -9.16 -13.30 25.67
C ARG A 517 -8.69 -12.00 25.00
N ARG A 518 -8.68 -11.97 23.66
CA ARG A 518 -8.37 -10.80 22.85
C ARG A 518 -8.92 -11.02 21.45
N VAL A 519 -9.94 -10.28 21.07
CA VAL A 519 -10.66 -10.49 19.81
C VAL A 519 -9.96 -9.91 18.58
N SER A 520 -9.07 -8.91 18.77
CA SER A 520 -8.45 -8.15 17.68
C SER A 520 -7.12 -8.76 17.19
N VAL A 521 -6.89 -10.05 17.42
CA VAL A 521 -5.66 -10.77 17.04
C VAL A 521 -5.98 -11.96 16.13
N CYS A 522 -5.02 -12.32 15.28
CA CYS A 522 -5.17 -13.35 14.25
C CYS A 522 -5.33 -14.79 14.79
N ASN A 523 -5.04 -15.05 16.06
CA ASN A 523 -5.21 -16.35 16.69
C ASN A 523 -6.55 -16.51 17.47
N ALA A 524 -7.44 -15.49 17.36
CA ALA A 524 -8.77 -15.56 17.97
C ALA A 524 -9.66 -16.55 17.21
N LEU A 525 -10.55 -17.25 17.91
CA LEU A 525 -11.50 -18.17 17.30
C LEU A 525 -12.51 -17.43 16.42
N ASP A 526 -12.64 -17.82 15.16
CA ASP A 526 -13.61 -17.26 14.22
C ASP A 526 -14.72 -18.25 13.85
N CYS A 527 -14.44 -19.55 13.85
CA CYS A 527 -15.47 -20.56 13.55
C CYS A 527 -15.38 -21.76 14.49
N LEU A 528 -16.47 -22.04 15.17
CA LEU A 528 -16.69 -23.26 15.95
C LEU A 528 -17.36 -24.32 15.08
N LEU A 529 -16.70 -25.45 14.87
CA LEU A 529 -17.29 -26.64 14.26
C LEU A 529 -17.79 -27.57 15.34
N THR A 530 -19.05 -28.00 15.29
CA THR A 530 -19.64 -28.86 16.29
C THR A 530 -20.13 -30.15 15.62
N ASP A 531 -19.71 -31.30 16.15
CA ASP A 531 -20.25 -32.59 15.70
C ASP A 531 -21.79 -32.63 15.89
N CYS A 532 -22.53 -33.08 14.90
CA CYS A 532 -24.01 -33.12 14.92
C CYS A 532 -24.57 -33.90 16.12
N GLN A 533 -23.81 -34.88 16.64
CA GLN A 533 -24.19 -35.65 17.84
C GLN A 533 -24.05 -34.87 19.15
N ARG A 534 -23.39 -33.68 19.10
CA ARG A 534 -23.13 -32.83 20.27
C ARG A 534 -23.90 -31.49 20.22
N LEU A 535 -24.90 -31.39 19.34
CA LEU A 535 -25.76 -30.19 19.26
C LEU A 535 -26.47 -29.88 20.60
N ALA A 536 -26.85 -30.91 21.37
CA ALA A 536 -27.45 -30.72 22.68
C ALA A 536 -26.52 -30.06 23.72
N ASP A 537 -25.21 -30.09 23.51
CA ASP A 537 -24.22 -29.49 24.39
C ASP A 537 -23.90 -28.02 24.03
N LEU A 538 -24.29 -27.57 22.83
CA LEU A 538 -24.04 -26.20 22.38
C LEU A 538 -24.50 -25.11 23.33
N PRO A 539 -25.70 -25.21 23.95
CA PRO A 539 -26.13 -24.22 24.94
C PRO A 539 -25.14 -24.04 26.09
N GLN A 540 -24.63 -25.14 26.64
CA GLN A 540 -23.63 -25.09 27.71
C GLN A 540 -22.28 -24.65 27.23
N LEU A 541 -21.83 -25.10 26.04
CA LEU A 541 -20.58 -24.76 25.43
C LEU A 541 -20.47 -23.23 25.14
N CYS A 542 -21.56 -22.62 24.69
CA CYS A 542 -21.63 -21.21 24.33
C CYS A 542 -22.08 -20.28 25.47
N ALA A 543 -22.64 -20.78 26.55
CA ALA A 543 -23.17 -19.94 27.63
C ALA A 543 -22.21 -18.86 28.16
N PRO A 544 -20.89 -19.12 28.37
CA PRO A 544 -19.98 -18.09 28.86
C PRO A 544 -19.77 -16.95 27.84
N LEU A 545 -19.92 -17.20 26.54
CA LEU A 545 -19.74 -16.19 25.48
C LEU A 545 -20.78 -15.06 25.62
N ALA A 546 -21.98 -15.34 26.09
CA ALA A 546 -23.02 -14.35 26.34
C ALA A 546 -22.58 -13.28 27.35
N GLN A 547 -21.72 -13.63 28.32
CA GLN A 547 -21.19 -12.66 29.31
C GLN A 547 -20.31 -11.58 28.67
N LYS A 548 -19.85 -11.81 27.45
CA LYS A 548 -19.02 -10.87 26.64
C LYS A 548 -19.77 -10.34 25.43
N ASN A 549 -21.09 -10.55 25.36
CA ASN A 549 -21.95 -10.11 24.26
C ASN A 549 -21.44 -10.60 22.88
N VAL A 550 -20.95 -11.84 22.80
CA VAL A 550 -20.47 -12.40 21.55
C VAL A 550 -21.62 -12.68 20.61
N ILE A 551 -21.60 -12.14 19.42
CA ILE A 551 -22.59 -12.44 18.37
C ILE A 551 -22.22 -13.76 17.70
N LEU A 552 -23.16 -14.70 17.68
CA LEU A 552 -23.02 -16.02 17.08
C LEU A 552 -23.79 -16.06 15.76
N TYR A 553 -23.07 -16.33 14.67
CA TYR A 553 -23.64 -16.64 13.36
C TYR A 553 -23.72 -18.17 13.21
N ALA A 554 -24.88 -18.74 13.41
CA ALA A 554 -25.09 -20.18 13.49
C ALA A 554 -25.80 -20.73 12.25
N ASP A 555 -25.34 -21.90 11.73
CA ASP A 555 -26.12 -22.63 10.73
C ASP A 555 -27.45 -23.14 11.28
N GLU A 556 -28.34 -23.62 10.44
CA GLU A 556 -29.70 -23.96 10.82
C GLU A 556 -29.78 -24.95 12.01
N PRO A 557 -29.01 -26.07 12.08
CA PRO A 557 -29.07 -26.98 13.22
C PRO A 557 -28.52 -26.36 14.52
N ALA A 558 -27.40 -25.63 14.43
CA ALA A 558 -26.81 -24.96 15.59
C ALA A 558 -27.70 -23.82 16.09
N TYR A 559 -28.30 -23.04 15.16
CA TYR A 559 -29.26 -22.00 15.50
C TYR A 559 -30.46 -22.57 16.27
N ALA A 560 -31.03 -23.67 15.79
CA ALA A 560 -32.15 -24.35 16.45
C ALA A 560 -31.78 -24.83 17.85
N ALA A 561 -30.59 -25.36 18.06
CA ALA A 561 -30.08 -25.82 19.34
C ALA A 561 -29.84 -24.68 20.35
N LEU A 562 -29.43 -23.50 19.86
CA LEU A 562 -29.13 -22.31 20.70
C LEU A 562 -30.35 -21.44 20.98
N LYS A 563 -31.39 -21.53 20.15
CA LYS A 563 -32.61 -20.71 20.30
C LYS A 563 -33.31 -20.93 21.66
N GLY A 564 -33.53 -19.83 22.39
CA GLY A 564 -34.08 -19.86 23.75
C GLY A 564 -33.05 -20.21 24.83
N HIS A 565 -31.81 -20.52 24.50
CA HIS A 565 -30.69 -20.79 25.42
C HIS A 565 -29.56 -19.77 25.33
N TYR A 566 -29.50 -19.02 24.24
CA TYR A 566 -28.59 -17.90 24.03
C TYR A 566 -29.40 -16.63 23.78
N PRO A 567 -28.93 -15.42 24.16
CA PRO A 567 -29.70 -14.19 23.94
C PRO A 567 -30.04 -13.98 22.45
N ASP A 568 -31.34 -13.77 22.17
CA ASP A 568 -31.84 -13.67 20.79
C ASP A 568 -31.20 -12.52 20.00
N GLU A 569 -30.82 -11.42 20.67
CA GLU A 569 -30.16 -10.26 20.05
C GLU A 569 -28.75 -10.56 19.56
N TRP A 570 -28.09 -11.61 20.05
CA TRP A 570 -26.73 -12.02 19.69
C TRP A 570 -26.68 -13.37 18.98
N LEU A 571 -27.82 -13.95 18.60
CA LEU A 571 -27.91 -15.18 17.83
C LEU A 571 -28.50 -14.90 16.45
N LEU A 572 -27.69 -15.01 15.40
CA LEU A 572 -28.07 -14.71 14.04
C LEU A 572 -27.86 -15.93 13.13
N PRO A 573 -28.66 -16.08 12.07
CA PRO A 573 -28.40 -17.10 11.06
C PRO A 573 -27.11 -16.82 10.32
N ALA A 574 -26.29 -17.84 10.11
CA ALA A 574 -25.05 -17.75 9.34
C ALA A 574 -25.33 -17.73 7.84
N THR A 575 -24.50 -17.01 7.13
CA THR A 575 -24.35 -17.10 5.66
C THR A 575 -23.06 -17.82 5.31
N GLU A 576 -22.90 -18.24 4.05
CA GLU A 576 -21.68 -18.92 3.58
C GLU A 576 -20.41 -18.07 3.79
N GLU A 577 -20.53 -16.75 3.70
CA GLU A 577 -19.42 -15.81 3.88
C GLU A 577 -18.90 -15.74 5.32
N ASP A 578 -19.75 -16.03 6.31
CA ASP A 578 -19.38 -15.94 7.71
C ASP A 578 -18.40 -17.05 8.12
N PHE A 579 -18.38 -18.18 7.43
CA PHE A 579 -17.49 -19.30 7.75
C PHE A 579 -16.02 -19.07 7.35
N GLY A 580 -15.77 -18.16 6.39
CA GLY A 580 -14.43 -17.80 5.93
C GLY A 580 -14.01 -16.39 6.31
N ARG A 581 -14.56 -15.85 7.41
CA ARG A 581 -14.36 -14.46 7.81
C ARG A 581 -13.51 -14.35 9.06
N GLU A 582 -12.46 -13.53 9.01
CA GLU A 582 -11.75 -13.05 10.20
C GLU A 582 -12.56 -11.91 10.81
N PHE A 583 -13.19 -12.15 11.96
CA PHE A 583 -14.12 -11.17 12.56
C PHE A 583 -13.41 -10.01 13.28
N LEU A 584 -12.29 -10.27 13.95
CA LEU A 584 -11.55 -9.30 14.76
C LEU A 584 -12.41 -8.56 15.80
N ASP A 585 -13.51 -9.18 16.20
CA ASP A 585 -14.56 -8.62 17.07
C ASP A 585 -15.16 -9.72 17.94
N TYR A 586 -16.04 -9.37 18.87
CA TYR A 586 -16.86 -10.30 19.64
C TYR A 586 -17.95 -10.94 18.75
N LYS A 587 -17.51 -11.61 17.70
CA LYS A 587 -18.34 -12.29 16.70
C LYS A 587 -17.66 -13.59 16.29
N MET A 588 -18.42 -14.63 16.04
CA MET A 588 -17.91 -15.89 15.48
C MET A 588 -19.01 -16.67 14.76
N ALA A 589 -18.62 -17.55 13.84
CA ALA A 589 -19.52 -18.49 13.18
C ALA A 589 -19.60 -19.82 13.95
N ILE A 590 -20.73 -20.54 13.79
CA ILE A 590 -20.90 -21.92 14.26
C ILE A 590 -21.42 -22.75 13.09
N LYS A 591 -20.73 -23.85 12.81
CA LYS A 591 -21.07 -24.81 11.75
C LYS A 591 -21.26 -26.19 12.35
N THR A 592 -22.37 -26.82 12.04
CA THR A 592 -22.63 -28.23 12.35
C THR A 592 -21.97 -29.11 11.29
N VAL A 593 -21.29 -30.18 11.72
CA VAL A 593 -20.59 -31.12 10.84
C VAL A 593 -20.92 -32.57 11.21
N ASP A 594 -20.96 -33.47 10.23
CA ASP A 594 -21.11 -34.91 10.45
C ASP A 594 -19.74 -35.60 10.56
N GLY A 595 -19.13 -35.41 11.73
CA GLY A 595 -17.86 -36.03 12.08
C GLY A 595 -16.61 -35.34 11.52
N LEU A 596 -15.48 -36.00 11.77
CA LEU A 596 -14.15 -35.47 11.46
C LEU A 596 -13.94 -35.18 9.96
N ASP A 597 -14.48 -36.01 9.06
CA ASP A 597 -14.27 -35.86 7.63
C ASP A 597 -14.86 -34.55 7.08
N GLU A 598 -16.07 -34.20 7.54
CA GLU A 598 -16.70 -32.95 7.15
C GLU A 598 -16.01 -31.75 7.83
N ALA A 599 -15.57 -31.89 9.09
CA ALA A 599 -14.77 -30.85 9.76
C ALA A 599 -13.46 -30.56 9.00
N LEU A 600 -12.74 -31.58 8.56
CA LEU A 600 -11.54 -31.45 7.75
C LEU A 600 -11.82 -30.80 6.38
N ALA A 601 -12.93 -31.16 5.75
CA ALA A 601 -13.36 -30.56 4.48
C ALA A 601 -13.68 -29.07 4.64
N HIS A 602 -14.38 -28.71 5.72
CA HIS A 602 -14.69 -27.33 6.07
C HIS A 602 -13.42 -26.52 6.31
N ILE A 603 -12.51 -27.00 7.17
CA ILE A 603 -11.23 -26.35 7.44
C ILE A 603 -10.42 -26.14 6.16
N ARG A 604 -10.33 -27.14 5.28
CA ARG A 604 -9.61 -27.00 3.98
C ARG A 604 -10.18 -25.89 3.12
N ARG A 605 -11.50 -25.62 3.18
CA ARG A 605 -12.18 -24.63 2.36
C ARG A 605 -12.05 -23.22 2.91
N TYR A 606 -12.13 -23.03 4.23
CA TYR A 606 -12.31 -21.72 4.85
C TYR A 606 -11.12 -21.23 5.67
N SER A 607 -10.23 -22.13 6.09
CA SER A 607 -9.09 -21.77 6.92
C SER A 607 -8.07 -20.90 6.17
N SER A 608 -7.53 -19.93 6.90
CA SER A 608 -6.31 -19.19 6.49
C SER A 608 -5.02 -20.01 6.70
N ARG A 609 -5.10 -21.23 7.24
CA ARG A 609 -3.97 -22.08 7.62
C ARG A 609 -3.13 -21.52 8.78
N HIS A 610 -3.74 -20.72 9.61
CA HIS A 610 -3.07 -20.12 10.76
C HIS A 610 -3.06 -21.08 11.96
N SER A 611 -4.18 -21.28 12.61
CA SER A 611 -4.27 -22.10 13.82
C SER A 611 -5.60 -22.84 13.88
N GLU A 612 -5.54 -24.15 14.08
CA GLU A 612 -6.70 -25.02 14.11
C GLU A 612 -6.68 -25.88 15.39
N CYS A 613 -7.83 -26.08 15.98
CA CYS A 613 -7.98 -26.85 17.22
C CYS A 613 -9.00 -27.97 17.07
N ILE A 614 -8.73 -29.09 17.73
CA ILE A 614 -9.72 -30.13 18.01
C ILE A 614 -9.87 -30.32 19.53
N VAL A 615 -11.10 -30.45 20.00
CA VAL A 615 -11.43 -30.87 21.35
C VAL A 615 -11.97 -32.27 21.32
N THR A 616 -11.18 -33.24 21.78
CA THR A 616 -11.51 -34.67 21.76
C THR A 616 -10.72 -35.44 22.82
N GLU A 617 -11.33 -36.47 23.39
CA GLU A 617 -10.65 -37.44 24.26
C GLU A 617 -10.24 -38.71 23.47
N ASN A 618 -10.58 -38.78 22.18
CA ASN A 618 -10.20 -39.88 21.29
C ASN A 618 -8.82 -39.64 20.67
N ALA A 619 -7.81 -40.37 21.14
CA ALA A 619 -6.43 -40.22 20.69
C ALA A 619 -6.25 -40.52 19.17
N ALA A 620 -7.02 -41.44 18.60
CA ALA A 620 -6.93 -41.76 17.18
C ALA A 620 -7.51 -40.62 16.31
N THR A 621 -8.64 -40.01 16.74
CA THR A 621 -9.23 -38.85 16.10
C THR A 621 -8.29 -37.64 16.18
N ALA A 622 -7.70 -37.39 17.36
CA ALA A 622 -6.71 -36.33 17.56
C ALA A 622 -5.48 -36.50 16.63
N ALA A 623 -4.91 -37.73 16.58
CA ALA A 623 -3.76 -38.01 15.73
C ALA A 623 -4.08 -37.82 14.23
N ARG A 624 -5.29 -38.22 13.80
CA ARG A 624 -5.75 -38.01 12.43
C ARG A 624 -5.93 -36.51 12.12
N PHE A 625 -6.55 -35.76 13.02
CA PHE A 625 -6.69 -34.30 12.87
C PHE A 625 -5.34 -33.62 12.72
N CYS A 626 -4.38 -33.91 13.61
CA CYS A 626 -3.02 -33.34 13.54
C CYS A 626 -2.29 -33.68 12.24
N ARG A 627 -2.52 -34.87 11.68
CA ARG A 627 -1.88 -35.29 10.42
C ARG A 627 -2.53 -34.64 9.19
N ASP A 628 -3.86 -34.53 9.16
CA ASP A 628 -4.63 -34.20 7.96
C ASP A 628 -4.93 -32.69 7.84
N VAL A 629 -4.77 -31.92 8.92
CA VAL A 629 -4.92 -30.46 8.93
C VAL A 629 -3.65 -29.77 8.46
N ASP A 630 -3.74 -28.95 7.41
CA ASP A 630 -2.64 -28.16 6.87
C ASP A 630 -2.69 -26.72 7.42
N ALA A 631 -2.29 -26.55 8.68
CA ALA A 631 -2.15 -25.27 9.34
C ALA A 631 -0.77 -25.07 9.94
N ALA A 632 -0.41 -23.81 10.26
CA ALA A 632 0.86 -23.47 10.90
C ALA A 632 0.92 -24.05 12.31
N CYS A 633 -0.20 -23.98 13.05
CA CYS A 633 -0.32 -24.53 14.40
C CYS A 633 -1.59 -25.40 14.50
N VAL A 634 -1.43 -26.60 15.06
CA VAL A 634 -2.53 -27.54 15.26
C VAL A 634 -2.58 -27.93 16.72
N TYR A 635 -3.74 -27.74 17.34
CA TYR A 635 -3.96 -27.93 18.77
C TYR A 635 -4.89 -29.10 19.07
N VAL A 636 -4.58 -29.83 20.12
CA VAL A 636 -5.45 -30.81 20.73
C VAL A 636 -5.74 -30.38 22.16
N ASN A 637 -7.01 -30.16 22.47
CA ASN A 637 -7.48 -29.79 23.81
C ASN A 637 -6.79 -28.51 24.37
N ALA A 638 -6.44 -27.55 23.49
CA ALA A 638 -5.88 -26.26 23.89
C ALA A 638 -6.35 -25.16 22.92
N PRO A 639 -6.60 -23.93 23.40
CA PRO A 639 -7.11 -22.85 22.56
C PRO A 639 -6.08 -22.34 21.57
N THR A 640 -6.53 -21.92 20.40
CA THR A 640 -5.70 -21.29 19.35
C THR A 640 -4.99 -20.01 19.82
N SER A 641 -5.47 -19.39 20.89
CA SER A 641 -4.89 -18.22 21.54
C SER A 641 -3.45 -18.40 22.05
N PHE A 642 -2.94 -19.64 22.09
CA PHE A 642 -1.55 -19.93 22.38
C PHE A 642 -0.58 -19.75 21.21
N THR A 643 -1.09 -19.52 19.99
CA THR A 643 -0.21 -19.21 18.84
C THR A 643 0.41 -17.82 19.01
N ASP A 644 1.52 -17.76 19.71
CA ASP A 644 2.22 -16.53 20.12
C ASP A 644 3.67 -16.91 20.43
N GLY A 645 4.63 -16.11 19.96
CA GLY A 645 6.06 -16.39 20.13
C GLY A 645 6.48 -16.46 21.60
N CYS A 646 5.91 -15.63 22.48
CA CYS A 646 6.20 -15.70 23.92
C CYS A 646 5.64 -16.98 24.52
N GLN A 647 4.44 -17.39 24.12
CA GLN A 647 3.81 -18.64 24.61
C GLN A 647 4.56 -19.89 24.12
N PHE A 648 5.19 -19.82 22.96
CA PHE A 648 6.03 -20.89 22.42
C PHE A 648 7.46 -20.90 23.00
N GLY A 649 7.76 -19.99 23.93
CA GLY A 649 9.10 -19.90 24.54
C GLY A 649 10.14 -19.24 23.65
N MET A 650 9.73 -18.62 22.54
CA MET A 650 10.64 -17.91 21.62
C MET A 650 11.04 -16.52 22.13
N GLY A 651 10.35 -16.02 23.16
CA GLY A 651 10.64 -14.76 23.85
C GLY A 651 10.20 -13.50 23.15
N ALA A 652 10.03 -13.51 21.83
CA ALA A 652 9.54 -12.40 21.01
C ALA A 652 9.04 -12.93 19.67
N GLU A 653 8.31 -12.10 18.91
CA GLU A 653 7.90 -12.45 17.54
C GLU A 653 7.80 -11.23 16.62
N ILE A 654 8.14 -11.42 15.37
CA ILE A 654 7.93 -10.43 14.32
C ILE A 654 6.56 -10.61 13.64
N GLY A 655 5.95 -11.76 13.78
CA GLY A 655 4.63 -12.13 13.25
C GLY A 655 4.45 -13.62 13.14
N ILE A 656 3.28 -14.03 12.63
CA ILE A 656 2.91 -15.44 12.45
C ILE A 656 2.73 -15.69 10.95
N SER A 657 3.55 -16.56 10.37
CA SER A 657 3.48 -16.92 8.95
C SER A 657 2.60 -18.15 8.73
N THR A 658 1.75 -18.06 7.71
CA THR A 658 0.94 -19.21 7.24
C THR A 658 1.53 -19.88 6.01
N GLN A 659 2.64 -19.38 5.48
CA GLN A 659 3.35 -19.91 4.33
C GLN A 659 4.04 -21.25 4.62
N LYS A 660 4.35 -22.00 3.55
CA LYS A 660 5.11 -23.25 3.64
C LYS A 660 6.60 -23.08 3.37
N LEU A 661 6.97 -22.01 2.66
CA LEU A 661 8.37 -21.73 2.34
C LEU A 661 8.98 -20.87 3.44
N HIS A 662 10.16 -21.30 3.91
CA HIS A 662 11.00 -20.83 4.98
C HIS A 662 10.31 -20.93 6.35
N ALA A 663 9.74 -19.82 6.89
CA ALA A 663 9.13 -19.82 8.21
C ALA A 663 7.63 -20.12 8.16
N ARG A 664 7.13 -20.92 9.10
CA ARG A 664 5.71 -21.22 9.27
C ARG A 664 5.36 -21.23 10.76
N GLY A 665 4.34 -20.47 11.17
CA GLY A 665 3.99 -20.24 12.57
C GLY A 665 4.59 -18.94 13.11
N PRO A 666 4.68 -18.78 14.43
CA PRO A 666 5.34 -17.63 15.05
C PRO A 666 6.79 -17.51 14.57
N MET A 667 7.19 -16.29 14.22
CA MET A 667 8.53 -15.99 13.72
C MET A 667 9.29 -15.15 14.74
N ALA A 668 10.38 -15.70 15.24
CA ALA A 668 11.29 -15.04 16.17
C ALA A 668 12.71 -14.93 15.58
N LEU A 669 13.74 -15.08 16.40
CA LEU A 669 15.13 -14.92 16.01
C LEU A 669 15.61 -15.97 15.00
N GLU A 670 15.18 -17.23 15.16
CA GLU A 670 15.63 -18.33 14.29
C GLU A 670 15.03 -18.21 12.88
N GLU A 671 13.75 -17.81 12.80
CA GLU A 671 12.97 -17.71 11.55
C GLU A 671 13.42 -16.57 10.65
N ILE A 672 14.15 -15.58 11.20
CA ILE A 672 14.76 -14.49 10.41
C ILE A 672 16.25 -14.71 10.16
N THR A 673 16.68 -15.98 10.18
CA THR A 673 18.00 -16.45 9.77
C THR A 673 17.92 -17.48 8.65
N THR A 674 19.00 -17.66 7.94
CA THR A 674 19.19 -18.72 6.97
C THR A 674 20.44 -19.52 7.30
N TYR A 675 21.00 -20.28 6.38
CA TYR A 675 22.17 -21.07 6.62
C TYR A 675 23.16 -21.05 5.45
N LYS A 676 24.42 -21.34 5.75
CA LYS A 676 25.44 -21.68 4.75
C LYS A 676 26.13 -23.00 5.10
N TRP A 677 26.68 -23.65 4.11
CA TRP A 677 27.56 -24.80 4.32
C TRP A 677 29.01 -24.34 4.42
N ILE A 678 29.70 -24.81 5.44
CA ILE A 678 31.14 -24.71 5.60
C ILE A 678 31.70 -26.10 5.35
N ILE A 679 32.63 -26.21 4.38
CA ILE A 679 33.21 -27.47 3.97
C ILE A 679 34.72 -27.37 4.14
N GLU A 680 35.25 -28.18 5.01
CA GLU A 680 36.69 -28.26 5.31
C GLU A 680 37.26 -29.53 4.69
N GLY A 681 38.35 -29.38 3.99
CA GLY A 681 39.06 -30.47 3.33
C GLY A 681 40.57 -30.37 3.52
N ASN A 682 41.27 -31.43 3.11
CA ASN A 682 42.72 -31.51 3.10
C ASN A 682 43.23 -31.96 1.73
N GLY A 683 42.85 -31.17 0.69
CA GLY A 683 43.28 -31.42 -0.70
C GLY A 683 42.49 -32.49 -1.47
N GLN A 684 41.32 -32.91 -0.97
CA GLN A 684 40.45 -33.84 -1.69
C GLN A 684 39.95 -33.23 -2.99
N VAL A 685 40.03 -33.97 -4.07
CA VAL A 685 39.54 -33.59 -5.40
C VAL A 685 38.42 -34.54 -5.84
N ARG A 686 37.45 -34.01 -6.56
CA ARG A 686 36.42 -34.83 -7.19
C ARG A 686 37.02 -35.49 -8.43
N LYS A 687 36.91 -36.81 -8.52
CA LYS A 687 37.32 -37.53 -9.75
C LYS A 687 36.48 -37.03 -10.92
N PRO A 688 37.11 -36.88 -12.12
CA PRO A 688 36.39 -36.47 -13.31
C PRO A 688 35.27 -37.42 -13.72
#